data_f0a532c6fc83e1c39b7207671f11c46f
#
_entry.id   f0a532c6fc83e1c39b7207671f11c46f
#
_cell.length_a   1.000
_cell.length_b   1.000
_cell.length_c   1.000
_cell.angle_alpha   90.00
_cell.angle_beta   90.00
_cell.angle_gamma   90.00
#
_symmetry.space_group_name_H-M   'P 1'
#
loop_
_entity.id
_entity.type
_entity.pdbx_description
1 polymer ?
#
loop_
_entity_poly.entity_id
_entity_poly.type
_entity_poly.pdbx_seq_one_letter_code
_entity_poly.pdbx_strand_id
1 'polypeptide(L)'
;MHNRSIHKFVGDQLSRWPLACDNFRALKNVKVREMTAGGLKVKLQFNPARIVSSAAKLDKTDIARRRCFLCRENRPAEQIMMKFEGRKSKKYHILVNPYPIFPDHLVIAADRHTDQTILQRYVDMLDLARKYTDFTFFYNGPRSGASAPDHHHFQAAPKGLIPLETDMEKSEDALVHLTSLQDAHLYHYQKFTTGLFFLRAETSKSMAKLFYRLLDCAEIPEGESEPMFNLFTCYSGGEFRSIVIFRSRHRSHHYFSEGPDHLTMSPGCADMGGVFIVPVEEEFEKLTPELLEEMLAEVSVSKEEEQQIIWRLTRPQPDIQVGIMSAKEIEFEILSDGAGRRKASLREGKIEYDGALYDELYFGAQTPSTMFAEPSFILHDVTIGVRFHWERKETQKFAGALKIIVEKDKLTAVNVVGVEDYLLSVISSEMSADASEEFLKAHAVISRSWLMAQIASSGSRRTAAVPEGISDLPSLISHLDMNFHKADSESDDAEETVIMKWYDHDDHRNFDVCADDHCQRYQGLTRATGKTVRKVIDSTWGQVLTYKGELCDARFSKCCGGRMEAFSTCWEDKDYAYLQPYPDAPGYNEEAGCFCNTADKGILSQVLNNYDQETVDFYRWTEVYGRQELADLIERKSGVRIGRLIGMEPLERGASGRIWKLRIEGSEKTMVVGKELEIRRILSECHLKSSAFDVEFTDDKVILHGSGWGHGVGLCQIGAAVMASEGYTYRQILEHYYPGSELQ
;
A
#
# COMPACT_ATOMS: atom_id res chain seq x y z
N MET A 1 40.41 -11.90 7.64
CA MET A 1 40.63 -12.01 9.10
C MET A 1 39.46 -12.69 9.81
N HIS A 2 38.23 -12.26 9.55
CA HIS A 2 37.04 -12.77 10.28
C HIS A 2 36.73 -14.24 10.04
N ASN A 3 36.83 -14.74 8.82
CA ASN A 3 36.59 -16.17 8.51
C ASN A 3 37.54 -17.11 9.25
N ARG A 4 38.83 -16.78 9.33
CA ARG A 4 39.83 -17.55 10.10
C ARG A 4 39.48 -17.63 11.58
N SER A 5 38.81 -16.61 12.15
CA SER A 5 38.38 -16.61 13.56
C SER A 5 37.24 -17.60 13.83
N ILE A 6 36.34 -17.83 12.86
CA ILE A 6 35.27 -18.84 13.00
C ILE A 6 35.84 -20.25 12.93
N HIS A 7 36.67 -20.61 11.95
CA HIS A 7 37.27 -21.93 11.88
C HIS A 7 38.07 -22.26 13.15
N LYS A 8 38.81 -21.28 13.67
CA LYS A 8 39.50 -21.45 14.96
C LYS A 8 38.52 -21.70 16.10
N PHE A 9 37.44 -20.92 16.17
CA PHE A 9 36.39 -21.07 17.18
C PHE A 9 35.75 -22.46 17.15
N VAL A 10 35.44 -22.99 15.96
CA VAL A 10 34.95 -24.38 15.81
C VAL A 10 35.96 -25.37 16.30
N GLY A 11 37.24 -25.26 15.92
CA GLY A 11 38.32 -26.13 16.43
C GLY A 11 38.46 -26.11 17.94
N ASP A 12 38.43 -24.89 18.55
CA ASP A 12 38.49 -24.72 20.01
C ASP A 12 37.25 -25.34 20.70
N GLN A 13 36.05 -25.23 20.11
CA GLN A 13 34.84 -25.88 20.61
C GLN A 13 34.94 -27.40 20.60
N LEU A 14 35.35 -27.98 19.46
CA LEU A 14 35.44 -29.41 19.32
C LEU A 14 36.48 -30.03 20.25
N SER A 15 37.55 -29.30 20.58
CA SER A 15 38.56 -29.78 21.54
C SER A 15 38.04 -29.83 22.99
N ARG A 16 36.98 -29.12 23.31
CA ARG A 16 36.41 -28.98 24.67
C ARG A 16 35.14 -29.78 24.92
N TRP A 17 34.43 -30.14 23.85
CA TRP A 17 33.11 -30.76 23.93
C TRP A 17 33.08 -32.12 23.23
N PRO A 18 33.26 -33.22 23.97
CA PRO A 18 33.36 -34.59 23.41
C PRO A 18 32.17 -34.94 22.51
N LEU A 19 30.92 -34.67 22.96
CA LEU A 19 29.72 -34.94 22.18
C LEU A 19 29.78 -34.27 20.79
N ALA A 20 30.11 -32.99 20.75
CA ALA A 20 30.24 -32.29 19.48
C ALA A 20 31.38 -32.85 18.62
N CYS A 21 32.52 -33.12 19.22
CA CYS A 21 33.67 -33.71 18.52
C CYS A 21 33.32 -35.05 17.87
N ASP A 22 32.65 -35.94 18.61
CA ASP A 22 32.27 -37.26 18.11
C ASP A 22 31.24 -37.17 16.98
N ASN A 23 30.24 -36.28 17.11
CA ASN A 23 29.25 -36.06 16.04
C ASN A 23 29.88 -35.44 14.78
N PHE A 24 30.83 -34.49 14.91
CA PHE A 24 31.57 -33.96 13.76
C PHE A 24 32.50 -35.01 13.12
N ARG A 25 33.02 -35.94 13.90
CA ARG A 25 33.80 -37.09 13.38
C ARG A 25 32.88 -38.06 12.66
N ALA A 26 31.72 -38.38 13.21
CA ALA A 26 30.72 -39.24 12.60
C ALA A 26 30.19 -38.64 11.28
N LEU A 27 30.02 -37.32 11.19
CA LEU A 27 29.62 -36.64 9.96
C LEU A 27 30.52 -36.89 8.76
N LYS A 28 31.83 -37.13 8.98
CA LYS A 28 32.78 -37.45 7.90
C LYS A 28 32.55 -38.82 7.25
N ASN A 29 31.84 -39.70 7.94
CA ASN A 29 31.62 -41.10 7.53
C ASN A 29 30.12 -41.39 7.24
N VAL A 30 29.26 -40.37 7.13
CA VAL A 30 27.84 -40.56 6.79
C VAL A 30 27.71 -41.11 5.36
N LYS A 31 26.74 -42.02 5.15
CA LYS A 31 26.38 -42.44 3.80
C LYS A 31 25.72 -41.28 3.05
N VAL A 32 26.16 -41.02 1.83
CA VAL A 32 25.58 -40.00 0.96
C VAL A 32 25.21 -40.64 -0.37
N ARG A 33 24.01 -40.37 -0.84
CA ARG A 33 23.51 -40.74 -2.18
C ARG A 33 23.09 -39.47 -2.92
N GLU A 34 23.57 -39.30 -4.13
CA GLU A 34 23.21 -38.16 -4.98
C GLU A 34 22.16 -38.58 -6.00
N MET A 35 21.18 -37.71 -6.25
CA MET A 35 20.14 -37.90 -7.28
C MET A 35 19.65 -36.56 -7.77
N THR A 36 18.68 -36.54 -8.69
CA THR A 36 17.98 -35.32 -9.14
C THR A 36 16.51 -35.47 -8.76
N ALA A 37 15.98 -34.48 -8.02
CA ALA A 37 14.57 -34.41 -7.64
C ALA A 37 14.10 -32.94 -7.63
N GLY A 38 12.89 -32.66 -8.09
CA GLY A 38 12.32 -31.32 -8.12
C GLY A 38 13.15 -30.31 -8.94
N GLY A 39 13.83 -30.76 -9.97
CA GLY A 39 14.73 -29.95 -10.80
C GLY A 39 16.10 -29.64 -10.20
N LEU A 40 16.40 -30.13 -8.99
CA LEU A 40 17.68 -29.94 -8.29
C LEU A 40 18.50 -31.19 -8.24
N LYS A 41 19.83 -31.03 -8.19
CA LYS A 41 20.74 -32.08 -7.70
C LYS A 41 20.62 -32.13 -6.18
N VAL A 42 20.24 -33.29 -5.64
CA VAL A 42 20.02 -33.45 -4.21
C VAL A 42 20.98 -34.47 -3.64
N LYS A 43 21.35 -34.30 -2.37
CA LYS A 43 22.17 -35.19 -1.56
C LYS A 43 21.34 -35.76 -0.43
N LEU A 44 21.11 -37.06 -0.44
CA LEU A 44 20.56 -37.76 0.72
C LEU A 44 21.68 -38.06 1.67
N GLN A 45 21.57 -37.67 2.93
CA GLN A 45 22.54 -37.92 3.97
C GLN A 45 21.93 -38.82 5.05
N PHE A 46 22.38 -40.06 5.16
CA PHE A 46 22.01 -40.89 6.30
C PHE A 46 22.71 -40.41 7.57
N ASN A 47 22.00 -39.80 8.47
CA ASN A 47 22.56 -39.18 9.68
C ASN A 47 21.71 -39.53 10.93
N PRO A 48 21.97 -40.71 11.56
CA PRO A 48 21.17 -41.17 12.70
C PRO A 48 21.27 -40.25 13.93
N ALA A 49 22.34 -39.46 14.08
CA ALA A 49 22.46 -38.50 15.15
C ALA A 49 21.38 -37.38 15.12
N ARG A 50 20.70 -37.25 13.99
CA ARG A 50 19.63 -36.23 13.80
C ARG A 50 18.23 -36.72 14.18
N ILE A 51 18.05 -37.97 14.58
CA ILE A 51 16.71 -38.52 14.92
C ILE A 51 15.96 -37.68 15.94
N VAL A 52 16.65 -37.17 16.96
CA VAL A 52 16.07 -36.36 18.03
C VAL A 52 15.48 -35.05 17.49
N SER A 53 16.14 -34.41 16.52
CA SER A 53 15.66 -33.16 15.93
C SER A 53 14.61 -33.36 14.85
N SER A 54 14.71 -34.46 14.04
CA SER A 54 13.70 -34.78 13.02
C SER A 54 12.38 -35.24 13.62
N ALA A 55 12.43 -35.98 14.73
CA ALA A 55 11.24 -36.44 15.47
C ALA A 55 10.74 -35.46 16.53
N ALA A 56 11.25 -34.23 16.59
CA ALA A 56 10.85 -33.25 17.60
C ALA A 56 9.35 -32.92 17.51
N LYS A 57 8.69 -32.95 18.68
CA LYS A 57 7.30 -32.47 18.84
C LYS A 57 7.31 -30.94 18.90
N LEU A 58 6.55 -30.30 18.03
CA LEU A 58 6.54 -28.84 17.84
C LEU A 58 5.15 -28.22 18.06
N ASP A 59 4.25 -28.92 18.77
CA ASP A 59 3.01 -28.29 19.18
C ASP A 59 3.24 -27.27 20.29
N LYS A 60 2.33 -26.30 20.40
CA LYS A 60 2.46 -25.16 21.34
C LYS A 60 2.56 -25.64 22.81
N THR A 61 1.93 -26.75 23.16
CA THR A 61 1.94 -27.29 24.53
C THR A 61 3.26 -27.94 24.88
N ASP A 62 3.86 -28.70 23.98
CA ASP A 62 5.16 -29.34 24.17
C ASP A 62 6.29 -28.31 24.21
N ILE A 63 6.22 -27.28 23.35
CA ILE A 63 7.17 -26.15 23.35
C ILE A 63 7.12 -25.41 24.68
N ALA A 64 5.94 -25.10 25.21
CA ALA A 64 5.78 -24.37 26.47
C ALA A 64 6.29 -25.15 27.69
N ARG A 65 6.33 -26.50 27.63
CA ARG A 65 6.77 -27.37 28.73
C ARG A 65 8.27 -27.62 28.76
N ARG A 66 8.95 -27.49 27.61
CA ARG A 66 10.39 -27.77 27.51
C ARG A 66 11.24 -26.59 27.96
N ARG A 67 12.42 -26.86 28.53
CA ARG A 67 13.44 -25.82 28.69
C ARG A 67 14.06 -25.49 27.32
N CYS A 68 14.09 -24.20 26.98
CA CYS A 68 14.70 -23.77 25.72
C CYS A 68 16.23 -24.02 25.76
N PHE A 69 16.70 -24.87 24.88
CA PHE A 69 18.13 -25.25 24.81
C PHE A 69 19.03 -24.16 24.22
N LEU A 70 18.46 -23.11 23.61
CA LEU A 70 19.19 -21.95 23.10
C LEU A 70 19.39 -20.84 24.14
N CYS A 71 18.62 -20.86 25.23
CA CYS A 71 18.82 -19.94 26.36
C CYS A 71 20.14 -20.23 27.07
N ARG A 72 20.84 -19.15 27.43
CA ARG A 72 22.19 -19.25 28.01
C ARG A 72 22.25 -20.12 29.27
N GLU A 73 21.27 -20.04 30.14
CA GLU A 73 21.13 -20.78 31.36
C GLU A 73 20.92 -22.29 31.21
N ASN A 74 20.49 -22.72 30.04
CA ASN A 74 20.22 -24.14 29.73
C ASN A 74 21.29 -24.79 28.87
N ARG A 75 22.32 -24.04 28.44
CA ARG A 75 23.41 -24.55 27.59
C ARG A 75 24.38 -25.40 28.39
N PRO A 76 24.95 -26.46 27.77
CA PRO A 76 26.03 -27.21 28.39
C PRO A 76 27.22 -26.32 28.77
N ALA A 77 27.91 -26.64 29.88
CA ALA A 77 29.04 -25.85 30.35
C ALA A 77 30.24 -25.87 29.37
N GLU A 78 30.35 -26.91 28.57
CA GLU A 78 31.36 -27.09 27.54
C GLU A 78 31.14 -26.23 26.29
N GLN A 79 29.89 -25.73 26.09
CA GLN A 79 29.55 -24.94 24.92
C GLN A 79 30.06 -23.50 25.04
N ILE A 80 31.15 -23.21 24.34
CA ILE A 80 31.68 -21.85 24.22
C ILE A 80 30.86 -21.02 23.19
N MET A 81 30.97 -19.70 23.25
CA MET A 81 30.24 -18.80 22.35
C MET A 81 31.12 -17.66 21.86
N MET A 82 30.87 -17.20 20.63
CA MET A 82 31.31 -15.91 20.14
C MET A 82 30.13 -14.92 20.18
N LYS A 83 30.42 -13.65 20.47
CA LYS A 83 29.40 -12.59 20.48
C LYS A 83 29.34 -11.89 19.12
N PHE A 84 28.12 -11.63 18.67
CA PHE A 84 27.84 -10.75 17.55
C PHE A 84 26.84 -9.67 17.96
N GLU A 85 27.13 -8.42 17.62
CA GLU A 85 26.25 -7.31 17.87
C GLU A 85 25.58 -6.91 16.56
N GLY A 86 24.27 -7.05 16.49
CA GLY A 86 23.42 -6.65 15.40
C GLY A 86 22.98 -5.19 15.52
N ARG A 87 22.14 -4.74 14.59
CA ARG A 87 21.62 -3.36 14.58
C ARG A 87 20.68 -3.10 15.75
N LYS A 88 20.60 -1.84 16.15
CA LYS A 88 19.79 -1.41 17.32
C LYS A 88 20.15 -2.19 18.61
N SER A 89 21.43 -2.43 18.81
CA SER A 89 21.99 -3.09 20.00
C SER A 89 21.43 -4.51 20.27
N LYS A 90 20.92 -5.20 19.25
CA LYS A 90 20.57 -6.61 19.35
C LYS A 90 21.84 -7.44 19.53
N LYS A 91 21.78 -8.42 20.43
CA LYS A 91 22.93 -9.29 20.73
C LYS A 91 22.62 -10.71 20.32
N TYR A 92 23.64 -11.38 19.77
CA TYR A 92 23.59 -12.76 19.34
C TYR A 92 24.80 -13.54 19.87
N HIS A 93 24.60 -14.84 20.08
CA HIS A 93 25.63 -15.79 20.38
C HIS A 93 25.85 -16.74 19.21
N ILE A 94 27.03 -16.75 18.65
CA ILE A 94 27.44 -17.74 17.65
C ILE A 94 27.91 -18.98 18.39
N LEU A 95 27.27 -20.10 18.11
CA LEU A 95 27.46 -21.41 18.76
C LEU A 95 27.79 -22.44 17.70
N VAL A 96 28.54 -23.47 18.06
CA VAL A 96 28.69 -24.66 17.22
C VAL A 96 27.47 -25.58 17.40
N ASN A 97 26.88 -26.04 16.31
CA ASN A 97 25.78 -27.00 16.37
C ASN A 97 26.31 -28.37 16.79
N PRO A 98 25.88 -28.94 17.95
CA PRO A 98 26.39 -30.22 18.41
C PRO A 98 25.96 -31.43 17.57
N TYR A 99 24.94 -31.27 16.74
CA TYR A 99 24.43 -32.29 15.80
C TYR A 99 24.57 -31.79 14.36
N PRO A 100 25.77 -31.74 13.79
CA PRO A 100 26.04 -31.09 12.54
C PRO A 100 25.42 -31.83 11.33
N ILE A 101 25.02 -31.01 10.34
CA ILE A 101 24.64 -31.46 8.98
C ILE A 101 25.82 -31.18 8.04
N PHE A 102 26.51 -30.07 8.31
CA PHE A 102 27.62 -29.54 7.52
C PHE A 102 28.89 -29.43 8.36
N PRO A 103 30.10 -29.50 7.76
CA PRO A 103 31.31 -29.05 8.43
C PRO A 103 31.14 -27.57 8.87
N ASP A 104 31.69 -27.22 10.02
CA ASP A 104 31.58 -25.90 10.62
C ASP A 104 30.12 -25.38 10.76
N HIS A 105 29.17 -26.27 11.04
CA HIS A 105 27.74 -25.94 11.23
C HIS A 105 27.54 -25.09 12.50
N LEU A 106 27.02 -23.87 12.31
CA LEU A 106 26.81 -22.87 13.36
C LEU A 106 25.34 -22.61 13.62
N VAL A 107 25.05 -22.19 14.86
CA VAL A 107 23.76 -21.60 15.28
C VAL A 107 24.03 -20.22 15.83
N ILE A 108 23.30 -19.22 15.35
CA ILE A 108 23.42 -17.83 15.78
C ILE A 108 22.14 -17.47 16.52
N ALA A 109 22.15 -17.71 17.84
CA ALA A 109 20.99 -17.52 18.71
C ALA A 109 20.91 -16.11 19.27
N ALA A 110 19.73 -15.52 19.36
CA ALA A 110 19.51 -14.27 20.07
C ALA A 110 19.91 -14.41 21.55
N ASP A 111 20.46 -13.36 22.15
CA ASP A 111 20.85 -13.34 23.55
C ASP A 111 19.63 -13.45 24.50
N ARG A 112 18.51 -12.85 24.08
CA ARG A 112 17.23 -12.91 24.78
C ARG A 112 16.32 -13.95 24.16
N HIS A 113 15.53 -14.62 25.00
CA HIS A 113 14.46 -15.50 24.55
C HIS A 113 13.38 -14.66 23.88
N THR A 114 13.23 -14.81 22.57
CA THR A 114 12.25 -14.09 21.72
C THR A 114 11.82 -15.03 20.62
N ASP A 115 10.57 -14.96 20.21
CA ASP A 115 10.02 -15.82 19.17
C ASP A 115 10.84 -15.79 17.88
N GLN A 116 10.82 -16.91 17.16
CA GLN A 116 11.43 -17.05 15.84
C GLN A 116 10.68 -16.18 14.83
N THR A 117 11.25 -15.05 14.46
CA THR A 117 10.72 -14.14 13.45
C THR A 117 11.85 -13.43 12.72
N ILE A 118 11.70 -13.25 11.40
CA ILE A 118 12.66 -12.51 10.58
C ILE A 118 12.44 -10.99 10.66
N LEU A 119 11.26 -10.55 11.10
CA LEU A 119 10.91 -9.13 11.18
C LEU A 119 11.96 -8.35 11.98
N GLN A 120 12.49 -7.29 11.38
CA GLN A 120 13.57 -6.44 11.92
C GLN A 120 14.91 -7.16 12.20
N ARG A 121 15.10 -8.41 11.75
CA ARG A 121 16.33 -9.20 11.96
C ARG A 121 17.05 -9.59 10.69
N TYR A 122 16.40 -9.51 9.54
CA TYR A 122 17.03 -9.83 8.27
C TYR A 122 18.29 -8.99 8.00
N VAL A 123 18.29 -7.70 8.37
CA VAL A 123 19.48 -6.84 8.24
C VAL A 123 20.67 -7.32 9.09
N ASP A 124 20.41 -7.96 10.23
CA ASP A 124 21.49 -8.55 11.05
C ASP A 124 22.06 -9.79 10.37
N MET A 125 21.22 -10.57 9.66
CA MET A 125 21.67 -11.70 8.82
C MET A 125 22.52 -11.23 7.63
N LEU A 126 22.15 -10.10 6.99
CA LEU A 126 22.98 -9.48 5.94
C LEU A 126 24.34 -9.03 6.48
N ASP A 127 24.36 -8.39 7.66
CA ASP A 127 25.61 -7.96 8.30
C ASP A 127 26.52 -9.16 8.68
N LEU A 128 25.91 -10.29 9.10
CA LEU A 128 26.64 -11.56 9.32
C LEU A 128 27.22 -12.09 8.01
N ALA A 129 26.44 -12.16 6.93
CA ALA A 129 26.88 -12.64 5.63
C ALA A 129 28.03 -11.80 5.06
N ARG A 130 27.96 -10.46 5.21
CA ARG A 130 29.03 -9.55 4.78
C ARG A 130 30.29 -9.67 5.63
N LYS A 131 30.14 -9.99 6.92
CA LYS A 131 31.27 -10.17 7.84
C LYS A 131 31.99 -11.52 7.65
N TYR A 132 31.25 -12.57 7.35
CA TYR A 132 31.74 -13.95 7.23
C TYR A 132 31.44 -14.51 5.83
N THR A 133 32.17 -14.03 4.86
CA THR A 133 31.93 -14.24 3.42
C THR A 133 32.10 -15.69 2.94
N ASP A 134 32.73 -16.55 3.73
CA ASP A 134 32.91 -17.96 3.42
C ASP A 134 31.71 -18.82 3.89
N PHE A 135 30.69 -18.20 4.44
CA PHE A 135 29.50 -18.86 4.97
C PHE A 135 28.23 -18.43 4.26
N THR A 136 27.31 -19.37 4.11
CA THR A 136 25.89 -19.11 3.84
C THR A 136 25.13 -19.20 5.14
N PHE A 137 24.36 -18.15 5.42
CA PHE A 137 23.44 -18.09 6.56
C PHE A 137 22.06 -18.51 6.10
N PHE A 138 21.33 -19.24 6.96
CA PHE A 138 19.97 -19.67 6.64
C PHE A 138 19.04 -19.54 7.83
N TYR A 139 17.76 -19.35 7.52
CA TYR A 139 16.69 -19.13 8.46
C TYR A 139 15.52 -20.05 8.17
N ASN A 140 15.11 -20.81 9.17
CA ASN A 140 13.87 -21.57 9.17
C ASN A 140 12.79 -20.72 9.84
N GLY A 141 11.70 -20.40 9.12
CA GLY A 141 10.51 -19.79 9.71
C GLY A 141 9.94 -20.71 10.82
N PRO A 142 9.14 -20.17 11.75
CA PRO A 142 8.65 -20.91 12.93
C PRO A 142 7.92 -22.20 12.57
N ARG A 143 7.23 -22.25 11.43
CA ARG A 143 6.52 -23.42 10.91
C ARG A 143 7.16 -24.00 9.63
N SER A 144 8.43 -23.67 9.36
CA SER A 144 9.15 -24.05 8.14
C SER A 144 10.46 -24.79 8.48
N GLY A 145 10.43 -25.68 9.46
CA GLY A 145 11.56 -26.53 9.85
C GLY A 145 12.39 -25.99 11.03
N ALA A 146 11.95 -24.94 11.74
CA ALA A 146 12.62 -24.50 12.96
C ALA A 146 12.41 -25.51 14.10
N SER A 147 13.53 -25.99 14.70
CA SER A 147 13.49 -26.87 15.88
C SER A 147 13.28 -26.12 17.19
N ALA A 148 13.47 -24.80 17.21
CA ALA A 148 13.21 -23.91 18.32
C ALA A 148 12.42 -22.67 17.86
N PRO A 149 11.11 -22.83 17.54
CA PRO A 149 10.27 -21.72 17.08
C PRO A 149 9.99 -20.67 18.15
N ASP A 150 10.29 -20.97 19.41
CA ASP A 150 10.20 -20.11 20.58
C ASP A 150 11.47 -19.28 20.87
N HIS A 151 12.56 -19.48 20.12
CA HIS A 151 13.80 -18.74 20.32
C HIS A 151 14.46 -18.36 19.01
N HIS A 152 14.54 -17.07 18.72
CA HIS A 152 15.11 -16.59 17.46
C HIS A 152 16.56 -17.02 17.25
N HIS A 153 16.80 -17.64 16.10
CA HIS A 153 18.14 -18.06 15.69
C HIS A 153 18.27 -18.11 14.17
N PHE A 154 19.47 -17.86 13.70
CA PHE A 154 19.93 -18.24 12.36
C PHE A 154 20.82 -19.47 12.45
N GLN A 155 21.08 -20.09 11.32
CA GLN A 155 22.11 -21.11 11.19
C GLN A 155 23.09 -20.70 10.09
N ALA A 156 24.27 -21.32 10.05
CA ALA A 156 25.25 -21.08 9.00
C ALA A 156 26.08 -22.34 8.69
N ALA A 157 26.45 -22.47 7.43
CA ALA A 157 27.37 -23.49 6.92
C ALA A 157 28.37 -22.87 5.95
N PRO A 158 29.53 -23.51 5.69
CA PRO A 158 30.43 -23.06 4.64
C PRO A 158 29.73 -23.00 3.28
N LYS A 159 30.01 -21.92 2.54
CA LYS A 159 29.45 -21.68 1.21
C LYS A 159 29.76 -22.81 0.22
N GLY A 160 28.83 -23.07 -0.72
CA GLY A 160 28.97 -24.07 -1.78
C GLY A 160 28.67 -25.51 -1.35
N LEU A 161 28.19 -25.72 -0.10
CA LEU A 161 27.76 -27.03 0.37
C LEU A 161 26.28 -27.32 0.10
N ILE A 162 25.51 -26.28 -0.16
CA ILE A 162 24.07 -26.33 -0.46
C ILE A 162 23.90 -26.47 -1.97
N PRO A 163 23.36 -27.61 -2.49
CA PRO A 163 23.23 -27.84 -3.93
C PRO A 163 22.49 -26.74 -4.69
N LEU A 164 21.42 -26.20 -4.11
CA LEU A 164 20.63 -25.13 -4.69
C LEU A 164 21.47 -23.90 -5.05
N GLU A 165 22.44 -23.50 -4.20
CA GLU A 165 23.31 -22.36 -4.49
C GLU A 165 24.14 -22.60 -5.77
N THR A 166 24.70 -23.78 -5.90
CA THR A 166 25.55 -24.13 -7.05
C THR A 166 24.74 -24.36 -8.32
N ASP A 167 23.53 -24.87 -8.21
CA ASP A 167 22.63 -25.07 -9.35
C ASP A 167 22.12 -23.74 -9.91
N MET A 168 21.81 -22.80 -9.05
CA MET A 168 21.40 -21.45 -9.48
C MET A 168 22.52 -20.68 -10.17
N GLU A 169 23.77 -20.78 -9.67
CA GLU A 169 24.93 -20.15 -10.32
C GLU A 169 25.20 -20.72 -11.73
N LYS A 170 24.80 -21.96 -11.99
CA LYS A 170 24.97 -22.62 -13.29
C LYS A 170 23.79 -22.48 -14.22
N SER A 171 22.68 -22.00 -13.75
CA SER A 171 21.38 -21.95 -14.44
C SER A 171 20.80 -20.54 -14.43
N GLU A 172 21.60 -19.52 -14.77
CA GLU A 172 21.13 -18.14 -14.88
C GLU A 172 19.98 -17.97 -15.91
N ASP A 173 19.94 -18.85 -16.92
CA ASP A 173 18.87 -18.94 -17.92
C ASP A 173 17.48 -19.27 -17.33
N ALA A 174 17.45 -19.84 -16.14
CA ALA A 174 16.23 -20.17 -15.42
C ALA A 174 15.73 -19.05 -14.49
N LEU A 175 16.47 -17.96 -14.39
CA LEU A 175 16.10 -16.78 -13.59
C LEU A 175 15.30 -15.80 -14.43
N VAL A 176 14.00 -15.71 -14.16
CA VAL A 176 13.12 -14.72 -14.78
C VAL A 176 13.06 -13.50 -13.91
N HIS A 177 13.52 -12.34 -14.41
CA HIS A 177 13.47 -11.08 -13.70
C HIS A 177 12.01 -10.67 -13.49
N LEU A 178 11.64 -10.32 -12.26
CA LEU A 178 10.30 -9.87 -11.89
C LEU A 178 10.24 -8.37 -11.66
N THR A 179 11.12 -7.84 -10.80
CA THR A 179 11.11 -6.41 -10.44
C THR A 179 12.46 -5.99 -9.85
N SER A 180 12.66 -4.68 -9.79
CA SER A 180 13.86 -4.08 -9.19
C SER A 180 13.49 -2.96 -8.23
N LEU A 181 14.35 -2.70 -7.24
CA LEU A 181 14.25 -1.58 -6.31
C LEU A 181 15.65 -1.02 -6.05
N GLN A 182 15.96 0.12 -6.64
CA GLN A 182 17.32 0.69 -6.64
C GLN A 182 18.33 -0.31 -7.22
N ASP A 183 19.37 -0.71 -6.45
CA ASP A 183 20.37 -1.71 -6.81
C ASP A 183 19.94 -3.15 -6.51
N ALA A 184 18.72 -3.37 -5.99
CA ALA A 184 18.20 -4.69 -5.70
C ALA A 184 17.32 -5.22 -6.84
N HIS A 185 17.51 -6.50 -7.17
CA HIS A 185 16.80 -7.20 -8.23
C HIS A 185 16.19 -8.49 -7.70
N LEU A 186 14.95 -8.78 -8.09
CA LEU A 186 14.22 -9.98 -7.72
C LEU A 186 13.91 -10.83 -8.96
N TYR A 187 14.14 -12.11 -8.82
CA TYR A 187 13.95 -13.11 -9.87
C TYR A 187 13.09 -14.27 -9.37
N HIS A 188 12.32 -14.85 -10.27
CA HIS A 188 11.69 -16.16 -10.09
C HIS A 188 12.60 -17.24 -10.70
N TYR A 189 12.84 -18.33 -9.98
CA TYR A 189 13.65 -19.46 -10.45
C TYR A 189 12.76 -20.59 -10.92
N GLN A 190 12.74 -20.86 -12.24
CA GLN A 190 11.79 -21.76 -12.88
C GLN A 190 12.16 -23.26 -12.83
N LYS A 191 13.37 -23.60 -12.40
CA LYS A 191 13.84 -25.01 -12.32
C LYS A 191 13.55 -25.67 -10.97
N PHE A 192 12.96 -24.99 -10.04
CA PHE A 192 12.49 -25.55 -8.77
C PHE A 192 11.01 -25.95 -8.90
N THR A 193 10.52 -26.78 -7.96
CA THR A 193 9.12 -27.23 -7.98
C THR A 193 8.16 -26.06 -7.95
N THR A 194 8.16 -25.25 -6.89
CA THR A 194 7.36 -24.01 -6.77
C THR A 194 7.89 -23.11 -5.64
N GLY A 195 7.56 -21.83 -5.70
CA GLY A 195 7.74 -20.87 -4.61
C GLY A 195 9.18 -20.40 -4.38
N LEU A 196 10.09 -20.56 -5.36
CA LEU A 196 11.48 -20.13 -5.19
C LEU A 196 11.74 -18.77 -5.85
N PHE A 197 12.22 -17.84 -5.03
CA PHE A 197 12.58 -16.47 -5.44
C PHE A 197 14.04 -16.18 -5.08
N PHE A 198 14.73 -15.48 -5.99
CA PHE A 198 16.13 -15.10 -5.83
C PHE A 198 16.28 -13.57 -5.82
N LEU A 199 16.99 -13.06 -4.82
CA LEU A 199 17.30 -11.64 -4.69
C LEU A 199 18.80 -11.41 -4.74
N ARG A 200 19.22 -10.33 -5.40
CA ARG A 200 20.59 -9.82 -5.33
C ARG A 200 20.62 -8.31 -5.21
N ALA A 201 21.57 -7.75 -4.47
CA ALA A 201 21.75 -6.32 -4.27
C ALA A 201 23.16 -5.98 -3.79
N GLU A 202 23.64 -4.79 -4.14
CA GLU A 202 24.93 -4.29 -3.64
C GLU A 202 24.82 -3.77 -2.20
N THR A 203 23.65 -3.18 -1.85
CA THR A 203 23.41 -2.59 -0.52
C THR A 203 22.46 -3.41 0.34
N SER A 204 22.76 -3.49 1.63
CA SER A 204 21.86 -4.16 2.60
C SER A 204 20.53 -3.44 2.77
N LYS A 205 20.45 -2.15 2.45
CA LYS A 205 19.24 -1.33 2.57
C LYS A 205 18.22 -1.69 1.49
N SER A 206 18.62 -1.69 0.24
CA SER A 206 17.75 -2.05 -0.89
C SER A 206 17.41 -3.55 -0.86
N MET A 207 18.40 -4.41 -0.50
CA MET A 207 18.15 -5.84 -0.29
C MET A 207 17.04 -6.10 0.74
N ALA A 208 17.12 -5.45 1.91
CA ALA A 208 16.12 -5.63 2.94
C ALA A 208 14.74 -5.09 2.53
N LYS A 209 14.69 -3.96 1.83
CA LYS A 209 13.45 -3.40 1.32
C LYS A 209 12.76 -4.35 0.34
N LEU A 210 13.52 -4.87 -0.64
CA LEU A 210 12.98 -5.78 -1.65
C LEU A 210 12.56 -7.12 -1.04
N PHE A 211 13.32 -7.63 -0.07
CA PHE A 211 12.98 -8.84 0.68
C PHE A 211 11.65 -8.71 1.44
N TYR A 212 11.47 -7.64 2.22
CA TYR A 212 10.21 -7.45 2.94
C TYR A 212 9.03 -7.23 1.98
N ARG A 213 9.25 -6.57 0.86
CA ARG A 213 8.26 -6.44 -0.22
C ARG A 213 7.82 -7.81 -0.76
N LEU A 214 8.77 -8.72 -0.99
CA LEU A 214 8.45 -10.09 -1.38
C LEU A 214 7.63 -10.81 -0.32
N LEU A 215 7.98 -10.68 0.97
CA LEU A 215 7.21 -11.28 2.06
C LEU A 215 5.79 -10.73 2.17
N ASP A 216 5.61 -9.42 1.95
CA ASP A 216 4.28 -8.78 1.98
C ASP A 216 3.34 -9.29 0.86
N CYS A 217 3.88 -9.94 -0.19
CA CYS A 217 3.09 -10.55 -1.25
C CYS A 217 2.56 -11.96 -0.93
N ALA A 218 3.11 -12.61 0.09
CA ALA A 218 2.71 -13.95 0.51
C ALA A 218 1.67 -13.91 1.64
N GLU A 219 0.83 -14.92 1.72
CA GLU A 219 -0.16 -15.02 2.79
C GLU A 219 0.49 -15.39 4.12
N ILE A 220 0.03 -14.73 5.18
CA ILE A 220 0.44 -15.04 6.55
C ILE A 220 -0.64 -15.95 7.17
N PRO A 221 -0.29 -17.16 7.60
CA PRO A 221 -1.26 -18.05 8.22
C PRO A 221 -1.86 -17.44 9.49
N GLU A 222 -3.11 -17.79 9.80
CA GLU A 222 -3.81 -17.30 10.96
C GLU A 222 -3.04 -17.55 12.27
N GLY A 223 -2.87 -16.50 13.06
CA GLY A 223 -2.14 -16.54 14.33
C GLY A 223 -0.61 -16.56 14.20
N GLU A 224 -0.06 -16.39 13.01
CA GLU A 224 1.37 -16.24 12.76
C GLU A 224 1.75 -14.77 12.48
N SER A 225 3.04 -14.43 12.65
CA SER A 225 3.54 -13.07 12.44
C SER A 225 4.23 -12.87 11.10
N GLU A 226 4.46 -13.94 10.35
CA GLU A 226 5.14 -13.94 9.05
C GLU A 226 4.66 -15.11 8.17
N PRO A 227 4.83 -15.04 6.83
CA PRO A 227 4.57 -16.16 5.94
C PRO A 227 5.42 -17.38 6.29
N MET A 228 5.03 -18.54 5.82
CA MET A 228 5.89 -19.72 5.93
C MET A 228 6.96 -19.72 4.83
N PHE A 229 8.24 -19.72 5.20
CA PHE A 229 9.35 -19.76 4.23
C PHE A 229 10.66 -20.25 4.83
N ASN A 230 11.58 -20.63 3.95
CA ASN A 230 12.99 -20.86 4.21
C ASN A 230 13.82 -19.81 3.48
N LEU A 231 14.90 -19.34 4.11
CA LEU A 231 15.74 -18.27 3.58
C LEU A 231 17.21 -18.67 3.66
N PHE A 232 17.94 -18.43 2.57
CA PHE A 232 19.40 -18.50 2.53
C PHE A 232 19.96 -17.14 2.15
N THR A 233 21.08 -16.74 2.76
CA THR A 233 21.73 -15.47 2.47
C THR A 233 23.25 -15.61 2.52
N CYS A 234 23.93 -15.14 1.49
CA CYS A 234 25.38 -15.03 1.45
C CYS A 234 25.81 -13.68 0.87
N TYR A 235 27.11 -13.38 0.98
CA TYR A 235 27.74 -12.24 0.32
C TYR A 235 28.85 -12.77 -0.61
N SER A 236 28.76 -12.45 -1.90
CA SER A 236 29.66 -12.98 -2.92
C SER A 236 29.82 -11.99 -4.07
N GLY A 237 31.05 -11.81 -4.58
CA GLY A 237 31.27 -10.96 -5.74
C GLY A 237 30.95 -9.46 -5.54
N GLY A 238 30.89 -8.98 -4.30
CA GLY A 238 30.54 -7.57 -4.01
C GLY A 238 29.06 -7.35 -3.72
N GLU A 239 28.22 -8.39 -3.84
CA GLU A 239 26.75 -8.29 -3.67
C GLU A 239 26.22 -9.26 -2.62
N PHE A 240 25.09 -8.91 -2.02
CA PHE A 240 24.26 -9.82 -1.25
C PHE A 240 23.43 -10.70 -2.20
N ARG A 241 23.28 -11.96 -1.85
CA ARG A 241 22.45 -12.94 -2.55
C ARG A 241 21.56 -13.64 -1.55
N SER A 242 20.27 -13.68 -1.82
CA SER A 242 19.29 -14.39 -0.96
C SER A 242 18.36 -15.24 -1.79
N ILE A 243 18.05 -16.43 -1.28
CA ILE A 243 17.09 -17.38 -1.83
C ILE A 243 15.96 -17.51 -0.83
N VAL A 244 14.74 -17.26 -1.27
CA VAL A 244 13.51 -17.42 -0.48
C VAL A 244 12.70 -18.56 -1.08
N ILE A 245 12.30 -19.52 -0.26
CA ILE A 245 11.43 -20.64 -0.67
C ILE A 245 10.17 -20.58 0.19
N PHE A 246 9.04 -20.22 -0.40
CA PHE A 246 7.77 -20.20 0.31
C PHE A 246 7.24 -21.60 0.56
N ARG A 247 6.60 -21.78 1.71
CA ARG A 247 6.10 -23.05 2.21
C ARG A 247 4.58 -22.98 2.46
N SER A 248 3.91 -24.12 2.22
CA SER A 248 2.49 -24.31 2.54
C SER A 248 2.31 -25.04 3.87
N ARG A 249 3.21 -25.92 4.22
CA ARG A 249 3.16 -26.73 5.44
C ARG A 249 4.54 -27.12 5.97
N HIS A 250 4.58 -27.48 7.25
CA HIS A 250 5.83 -27.86 7.93
C HIS A 250 6.37 -29.21 7.47
N ARG A 251 5.49 -30.23 7.34
CA ARG A 251 5.82 -31.63 7.04
C ARG A 251 4.87 -32.20 6.01
N SER A 252 5.34 -33.16 5.20
CA SER A 252 4.50 -33.89 4.29
C SER A 252 3.57 -34.89 5.03
N HIS A 253 2.57 -35.40 4.33
CA HIS A 253 1.67 -36.41 4.87
C HIS A 253 2.40 -37.69 5.29
N HIS A 254 3.51 -38.02 4.64
CA HIS A 254 4.36 -39.19 4.99
C HIS A 254 4.84 -39.15 6.44
N TYR A 255 5.06 -37.96 7.02
CA TYR A 255 5.45 -37.85 8.43
C TYR A 255 4.35 -38.33 9.39
N PHE A 256 3.10 -38.23 9.00
CA PHE A 256 1.93 -38.57 9.79
C PHE A 256 1.33 -39.92 9.41
N SER A 257 1.83 -40.56 8.34
CA SER A 257 1.40 -41.88 7.89
C SER A 257 1.90 -42.96 8.86
N GLU A 258 1.25 -44.12 8.83
CA GLU A 258 1.66 -45.33 9.57
C GLU A 258 2.20 -46.39 8.62
N GLY A 259 3.00 -47.32 9.14
CA GLY A 259 3.50 -48.45 8.40
C GLY A 259 4.54 -48.06 7.34
N PRO A 260 4.49 -48.72 6.15
CA PRO A 260 5.55 -48.57 5.14
C PRO A 260 5.59 -47.18 4.48
N ASP A 261 4.56 -46.36 4.61
CA ASP A 261 4.50 -45.02 4.02
C ASP A 261 5.02 -43.93 4.98
N HIS A 262 5.35 -44.30 6.21
CA HIS A 262 5.93 -43.39 7.18
C HIS A 262 7.35 -42.97 6.82
N LEU A 263 7.65 -41.66 6.95
CA LEU A 263 8.99 -41.07 6.81
C LEU A 263 9.26 -40.06 7.92
N THR A 264 10.33 -40.30 8.70
CA THR A 264 10.76 -39.42 9.80
C THR A 264 11.50 -38.17 9.26
N MET A 265 11.00 -37.59 8.16
CA MET A 265 11.60 -36.42 7.54
C MET A 265 10.78 -35.16 7.86
N SER A 266 11.49 -34.12 8.29
CA SER A 266 10.89 -32.83 8.64
C SER A 266 11.65 -31.70 7.92
N PRO A 267 11.28 -31.42 6.64
CA PRO A 267 12.07 -30.55 5.78
C PRO A 267 12.28 -29.15 6.35
N GLY A 268 13.54 -28.74 6.51
CA GLY A 268 13.99 -27.41 6.83
C GLY A 268 14.89 -26.86 5.72
N CYS A 269 15.65 -25.78 5.99
CA CYS A 269 16.52 -25.16 4.99
C CYS A 269 17.49 -26.14 4.34
N ALA A 270 18.11 -27.06 5.09
CA ALA A 270 19.04 -28.02 4.50
C ALA A 270 18.36 -28.84 3.42
N ASP A 271 17.19 -29.40 3.72
CA ASP A 271 16.41 -30.25 2.82
C ASP A 271 15.90 -29.46 1.62
N MET A 272 15.31 -28.27 1.86
CA MET A 272 14.84 -27.37 0.80
C MET A 272 15.99 -26.86 -0.08
N GLY A 273 17.20 -26.79 0.45
CA GLY A 273 18.42 -26.46 -0.29
C GLY A 273 19.06 -27.65 -1.01
N GLY A 274 18.47 -28.86 -0.90
CA GLY A 274 18.91 -30.05 -1.59
C GLY A 274 19.82 -30.98 -0.76
N VAL A 275 19.92 -30.80 0.58
CA VAL A 275 20.62 -31.76 1.48
C VAL A 275 19.59 -32.40 2.40
N PHE A 276 19.03 -33.52 1.98
CA PHE A 276 18.01 -34.24 2.74
C PHE A 276 18.61 -35.07 3.86
N ILE A 277 18.15 -34.86 5.07
CA ILE A 277 18.64 -35.55 6.25
C ILE A 277 17.69 -36.68 6.60
N VAL A 278 18.20 -37.91 6.46
CA VAL A 278 17.44 -39.13 6.74
C VAL A 278 18.04 -39.81 7.96
N PRO A 279 17.34 -39.86 9.11
CA PRO A 279 17.88 -40.43 10.33
C PRO A 279 17.70 -41.96 10.45
N VAL A 280 16.84 -42.55 9.61
CA VAL A 280 16.51 -43.99 9.62
C VAL A 280 17.05 -44.64 8.37
N GLU A 281 17.79 -45.76 8.52
CA GLU A 281 18.47 -46.42 7.41
C GLU A 281 17.50 -47.03 6.39
N GLU A 282 16.42 -47.64 6.85
CA GLU A 282 15.37 -48.21 6.00
C GLU A 282 14.70 -47.12 5.13
N GLU A 283 14.47 -45.94 5.68
CA GLU A 283 13.95 -44.78 4.93
C GLU A 283 14.97 -44.29 3.91
N PHE A 284 16.27 -44.24 4.26
CA PHE A 284 17.33 -43.82 3.37
C PHE A 284 17.41 -44.71 2.11
N GLU A 285 17.29 -46.04 2.26
CA GLU A 285 17.31 -46.98 1.13
C GLU A 285 16.03 -46.88 0.25
N LYS A 286 14.90 -46.54 0.85
CA LYS A 286 13.60 -46.52 0.22
C LYS A 286 13.36 -45.24 -0.61
N LEU A 287 13.99 -44.11 -0.27
CA LEU A 287 13.75 -42.83 -0.92
C LEU A 287 14.14 -42.85 -2.40
N THR A 288 13.23 -42.43 -3.26
CA THR A 288 13.41 -42.25 -4.72
C THR A 288 13.33 -40.77 -5.10
N PRO A 289 13.80 -40.39 -6.30
CA PRO A 289 13.63 -39.01 -6.80
C PRO A 289 12.16 -38.56 -6.81
N GLU A 290 11.23 -39.42 -7.24
CA GLU A 290 9.80 -39.14 -7.37
C GLU A 290 9.19 -38.87 -6.00
N LEU A 291 9.55 -39.65 -4.98
CA LEU A 291 9.04 -39.46 -3.60
C LEU A 291 9.57 -38.18 -2.98
N LEU A 292 10.83 -37.81 -3.25
CA LEU A 292 11.37 -36.53 -2.81
C LEU A 292 10.70 -35.34 -3.52
N GLU A 293 10.42 -35.48 -4.81
CA GLU A 293 9.73 -34.45 -5.60
C GLU A 293 8.30 -34.24 -5.09
N GLU A 294 7.56 -35.32 -4.81
CA GLU A 294 6.25 -35.27 -4.18
C GLU A 294 6.28 -34.54 -2.82
N MET A 295 7.24 -34.89 -1.97
CA MET A 295 7.42 -34.25 -0.65
C MET A 295 7.76 -32.77 -0.79
N LEU A 296 8.66 -32.38 -1.70
CA LEU A 296 9.00 -30.98 -1.97
C LEU A 296 7.81 -30.20 -2.47
N ALA A 297 7.05 -30.77 -3.41
CA ALA A 297 5.84 -30.14 -3.95
C ALA A 297 4.77 -29.94 -2.86
N GLU A 298 4.57 -30.94 -2.00
CA GLU A 298 3.58 -30.88 -0.93
C GLU A 298 3.91 -29.83 0.14
N VAL A 299 5.17 -29.63 0.47
CA VAL A 299 5.57 -28.66 1.51
C VAL A 299 5.83 -27.26 0.96
N SER A 300 5.92 -27.08 -0.35
CA SER A 300 6.03 -25.78 -1.02
C SER A 300 4.64 -25.17 -1.28
N VAL A 301 4.57 -23.89 -1.58
CA VAL A 301 3.33 -23.25 -2.04
C VAL A 301 2.86 -23.84 -3.36
N SER A 302 1.57 -23.81 -3.63
CA SER A 302 0.99 -24.25 -4.91
C SER A 302 1.41 -23.34 -6.07
N LYS A 303 1.20 -23.80 -7.31
CA LYS A 303 1.41 -22.95 -8.49
C LYS A 303 0.52 -21.72 -8.50
N GLU A 304 -0.68 -21.87 -8.03
CA GLU A 304 -1.67 -20.79 -7.94
C GLU A 304 -1.21 -19.72 -6.93
N GLU A 305 -0.74 -20.13 -5.76
CA GLU A 305 -0.18 -19.22 -4.75
C GLU A 305 1.10 -18.53 -5.26
N GLU A 306 1.99 -19.27 -5.91
CA GLU A 306 3.18 -18.71 -6.56
C GLU A 306 2.82 -17.67 -7.62
N GLN A 307 1.86 -17.97 -8.50
CA GLN A 307 1.38 -17.03 -9.51
C GLN A 307 0.74 -15.79 -8.89
N GLN A 308 0.02 -15.92 -7.77
CA GLN A 308 -0.50 -14.78 -7.03
C GLN A 308 0.61 -13.90 -6.46
N ILE A 309 1.68 -14.48 -5.90
CA ILE A 309 2.85 -13.73 -5.43
C ILE A 309 3.50 -12.98 -6.60
N ILE A 310 3.73 -13.65 -7.74
CA ILE A 310 4.30 -13.05 -8.94
C ILE A 310 3.41 -11.91 -9.45
N TRP A 311 2.10 -12.14 -9.54
CA TRP A 311 1.15 -11.13 -9.97
C TRP A 311 1.16 -9.90 -9.05
N ARG A 312 1.16 -10.09 -7.73
CA ARG A 312 1.27 -8.97 -6.76
C ARG A 312 2.57 -8.20 -6.91
N LEU A 313 3.66 -8.83 -7.32
CA LEU A 313 4.97 -8.19 -7.54
C LEU A 313 5.07 -7.45 -8.87
N THR A 314 4.33 -7.87 -9.90
CA THR A 314 4.52 -7.43 -11.29
C THR A 314 3.30 -6.76 -11.91
N ARG A 315 2.16 -6.72 -11.20
CA ARG A 315 0.91 -6.17 -11.73
C ARG A 315 1.08 -4.71 -12.21
N PRO A 316 0.65 -4.39 -13.44
CA PRO A 316 0.76 -3.05 -13.97
C PRO A 316 -0.26 -2.11 -13.35
N GLN A 317 0.05 -0.83 -13.36
CA GLN A 317 -0.88 0.25 -13.08
C GLN A 317 -0.66 1.38 -14.09
N PRO A 318 -1.71 2.07 -14.57
CA PRO A 318 -1.53 3.22 -15.43
C PRO A 318 -0.93 4.40 -14.66
N ASP A 319 -0.10 5.19 -15.35
CA ASP A 319 0.41 6.45 -14.79
C ASP A 319 -0.57 7.59 -15.03
N ILE A 320 -0.64 8.49 -14.05
CA ILE A 320 -1.42 9.73 -14.10
C ILE A 320 -0.53 10.93 -13.79
N GLN A 321 -0.99 12.11 -14.19
CA GLN A 321 -0.33 13.37 -13.94
C GLN A 321 -1.13 14.22 -12.96
N VAL A 322 -0.53 14.54 -11.82
CA VAL A 322 -1.17 15.29 -10.74
C VAL A 322 -0.48 16.65 -10.60
N GLY A 323 -1.19 17.74 -10.86
CA GLY A 323 -0.72 19.11 -10.62
C GLY A 323 -0.66 19.40 -9.13
N ILE A 324 0.54 19.70 -8.59
CA ILE A 324 0.76 19.85 -7.15
C ILE A 324 0.74 21.32 -6.71
N MET A 325 1.53 22.15 -7.38
CA MET A 325 1.65 23.58 -7.03
C MET A 325 2.05 24.40 -8.24
N SER A 326 1.68 25.69 -8.23
CA SER A 326 2.07 26.65 -9.25
C SER A 326 2.68 27.90 -8.62
N ALA A 327 3.93 28.22 -8.99
CA ALA A 327 4.69 29.37 -8.48
C ALA A 327 5.64 29.92 -9.55
N LYS A 328 6.18 31.14 -9.35
CA LYS A 328 7.26 31.66 -10.21
C LYS A 328 8.60 30.95 -10.00
N GLU A 329 8.78 30.36 -8.82
CA GLU A 329 9.92 29.58 -8.43
C GLU A 329 9.46 28.33 -7.70
N ILE A 330 10.08 27.17 -8.00
CA ILE A 330 9.78 25.88 -7.36
C ILE A 330 11.08 25.31 -6.80
N GLU A 331 11.09 25.02 -5.51
CA GLU A 331 12.20 24.36 -4.81
C GLU A 331 11.90 22.88 -4.60
N PHE A 332 12.87 22.02 -4.95
CA PHE A 332 12.70 20.56 -4.92
C PHE A 332 14.01 19.82 -4.65
N GLU A 333 13.89 18.54 -4.30
CA GLU A 333 15.01 17.61 -4.16
C GLU A 333 14.71 16.32 -4.92
N ILE A 334 15.71 15.77 -5.62
CA ILE A 334 15.64 14.44 -6.24
C ILE A 334 16.43 13.47 -5.35
N LEU A 335 15.76 12.47 -4.79
CA LEU A 335 16.34 11.63 -3.75
C LEU A 335 17.34 10.59 -4.28
N SER A 336 17.29 10.27 -5.57
CA SER A 336 18.17 9.26 -6.18
C SER A 336 19.61 9.73 -6.35
N ASP A 337 19.86 11.02 -6.53
CA ASP A 337 21.20 11.57 -6.82
C ASP A 337 21.89 12.22 -5.62
N GLY A 338 21.16 12.47 -4.53
CA GLY A 338 21.70 13.01 -3.29
C GLY A 338 22.24 14.44 -3.39
N ALA A 339 21.95 15.17 -4.49
CA ALA A 339 22.49 16.52 -4.74
C ALA A 339 21.84 17.61 -3.88
N GLY A 340 20.82 17.29 -3.08
CA GLY A 340 20.14 18.21 -2.17
C GLY A 340 19.15 19.13 -2.87
N ARG A 341 18.89 20.29 -2.23
CA ARG A 341 17.85 21.24 -2.65
C ARG A 341 18.22 21.97 -3.94
N ARG A 342 17.27 22.01 -4.88
CA ARG A 342 17.38 22.63 -6.21
C ARG A 342 16.26 23.62 -6.40
N LYS A 343 16.42 24.51 -7.39
CA LYS A 343 15.43 25.53 -7.70
C LYS A 343 15.27 25.67 -9.21
N ALA A 344 14.03 25.71 -9.66
CA ALA A 344 13.64 26.11 -11.01
C ALA A 344 12.92 27.47 -10.93
N SER A 345 13.18 28.37 -11.86
CA SER A 345 12.60 29.73 -11.92
C SER A 345 12.00 30.01 -13.29
N LEU A 346 10.92 30.79 -13.35
CA LEU A 346 10.35 31.24 -14.61
C LEU A 346 11.15 32.43 -15.17
N ARG A 347 11.68 32.28 -16.38
CA ARG A 347 12.38 33.33 -17.08
C ARG A 347 12.06 33.34 -18.58
N GLU A 348 11.65 34.47 -19.11
CA GLU A 348 11.34 34.63 -20.52
C GLU A 348 10.31 33.62 -21.10
N GLY A 349 9.35 33.24 -20.25
CA GLY A 349 8.34 32.24 -20.63
C GLY A 349 8.84 30.78 -20.66
N LYS A 350 10.07 30.53 -20.14
CA LYS A 350 10.71 29.21 -20.04
C LYS A 350 11.14 28.90 -18.61
N ILE A 351 11.57 27.68 -18.39
CA ILE A 351 12.09 27.20 -17.10
C ILE A 351 13.60 27.42 -17.10
N GLU A 352 14.09 28.32 -16.24
CA GLU A 352 15.52 28.44 -15.96
C GLU A 352 15.92 27.43 -14.88
N TYR A 353 16.84 26.53 -15.21
CA TYR A 353 17.36 25.51 -14.33
C TYR A 353 18.81 25.21 -14.68
N ASP A 354 19.70 25.17 -13.68
CA ASP A 354 21.15 24.93 -13.84
C ASP A 354 21.83 25.78 -14.96
N GLY A 355 21.41 27.05 -15.05
CA GLY A 355 21.95 28.01 -16.00
C GLY A 355 21.49 27.86 -17.46
N ALA A 356 20.50 26.99 -17.72
CA ALA A 356 19.90 26.77 -19.05
C ALA A 356 18.37 27.02 -19.03
N LEU A 357 17.79 27.23 -20.22
CA LEU A 357 16.35 27.46 -20.41
C LEU A 357 15.73 26.25 -21.05
N TYR A 358 14.62 25.77 -20.45
CA TYR A 358 13.88 24.57 -20.86
C TYR A 358 12.41 24.91 -21.10
N ASP A 359 11.75 24.17 -22.00
CA ASP A 359 10.29 24.22 -22.16
C ASP A 359 9.59 23.31 -21.15
N GLU A 360 10.23 22.21 -20.76
CA GLU A 360 9.78 21.24 -19.78
C GLU A 360 10.98 20.62 -19.06
N LEU A 361 10.87 20.31 -17.77
CA LEU A 361 11.82 19.48 -17.03
C LEU A 361 11.16 18.19 -16.57
N TYR A 362 11.91 17.09 -16.65
CA TYR A 362 11.45 15.78 -16.20
C TYR A 362 12.53 15.06 -15.38
N PHE A 363 12.21 14.71 -14.13
CA PHE A 363 13.09 14.02 -13.21
C PHE A 363 12.42 12.71 -12.75
N GLY A 364 12.95 11.59 -13.18
CA GLY A 364 12.46 10.26 -12.81
C GLY A 364 12.89 9.22 -13.83
N ALA A 365 12.89 7.96 -13.43
CA ALA A 365 13.07 6.86 -14.36
C ALA A 365 11.77 6.65 -15.17
N GLN A 366 11.90 6.37 -16.46
CA GLN A 366 10.77 5.99 -17.32
C GLN A 366 10.31 4.52 -17.08
N THR A 367 10.64 3.96 -15.92
CA THR A 367 10.23 2.62 -15.55
C THR A 367 8.83 2.66 -14.94
N PRO A 368 7.93 1.75 -15.31
CA PRO A 368 6.61 1.65 -14.73
C PRO A 368 6.68 1.62 -13.21
N SER A 369 5.77 2.35 -12.55
CA SER A 369 5.62 2.33 -11.12
C SER A 369 5.39 0.89 -10.65
N THR A 370 6.25 0.40 -9.77
CA THR A 370 6.10 -0.91 -9.14
C THR A 370 5.21 -0.79 -7.91
N MET A 371 4.61 -1.87 -7.48
CA MET A 371 3.59 -2.05 -6.44
C MET A 371 3.77 -1.26 -5.12
N PHE A 372 4.91 -0.63 -4.87
CA PHE A 372 5.16 0.08 -3.61
C PHE A 372 5.84 1.43 -3.85
N ALA A 373 5.04 2.49 -3.70
CA ALA A 373 5.53 3.85 -3.76
C ALA A 373 6.61 4.10 -2.72
N GLU A 374 7.84 4.38 -3.19
CA GLU A 374 8.91 4.92 -2.38
C GLU A 374 9.09 6.40 -2.75
N PRO A 375 9.40 7.27 -1.78
CA PRO A 375 9.69 8.65 -2.10
C PRO A 375 10.86 8.76 -3.09
N SER A 376 10.64 9.47 -4.19
CA SER A 376 11.64 9.73 -5.24
C SER A 376 12.07 11.20 -5.29
N PHE A 377 11.18 12.11 -4.89
CA PHE A 377 11.46 13.52 -4.81
C PHE A 377 10.71 14.22 -3.66
N ILE A 378 11.14 15.42 -3.35
CA ILE A 378 10.54 16.30 -2.34
C ILE A 378 10.20 17.64 -3.01
N LEU A 379 9.02 18.20 -2.71
CA LEU A 379 8.68 19.58 -3.00
C LEU A 379 8.62 20.38 -1.70
N HIS A 380 9.15 21.58 -1.74
CA HIS A 380 9.14 22.52 -0.62
C HIS A 380 8.05 23.57 -0.81
N ASP A 381 7.56 24.12 0.31
CA ASP A 381 6.56 25.19 0.33
C ASP A 381 5.26 24.89 -0.44
N VAL A 382 4.84 23.62 -0.48
CA VAL A 382 3.56 23.23 -1.05
C VAL A 382 2.44 23.81 -0.20
N THR A 383 1.58 24.65 -0.80
CA THR A 383 0.41 25.20 -0.10
C THR A 383 -0.68 24.14 -0.05
N ILE A 384 -1.19 23.83 1.14
CA ILE A 384 -2.33 22.95 1.37
C ILE A 384 -3.48 23.70 1.99
N GLY A 385 -4.71 23.27 1.72
CA GLY A 385 -5.94 23.95 2.20
C GLY A 385 -6.10 25.32 1.60
N VAL A 386 -5.89 25.44 0.30
CA VAL A 386 -5.97 26.72 -0.43
C VAL A 386 -7.33 27.39 -0.19
N ARG A 387 -7.30 28.61 0.37
CA ARG A 387 -8.49 29.42 0.75
C ARG A 387 -9.30 28.88 1.94
N PHE A 388 -8.82 27.86 2.64
CA PHE A 388 -9.40 27.45 3.93
C PHE A 388 -8.72 28.17 5.11
N HIS A 389 -9.38 28.22 6.26
CA HIS A 389 -8.84 28.85 7.48
C HIS A 389 -7.57 28.17 8.02
N TRP A 390 -7.25 26.96 7.56
CA TRP A 390 -6.07 26.18 7.90
C TRP A 390 -5.01 26.16 6.78
N GLU A 391 -5.09 27.06 5.79
CA GLU A 391 -4.08 27.19 4.73
C GLU A 391 -2.67 27.34 5.31
N ARG A 392 -1.75 26.51 4.84
CA ARG A 392 -0.34 26.53 5.26
C ARG A 392 0.57 25.94 4.20
N LYS A 393 1.87 26.16 4.38
CA LYS A 393 2.92 25.58 3.55
C LYS A 393 3.54 24.36 4.23
N GLU A 394 3.75 23.31 3.47
CA GLU A 394 4.38 22.07 3.94
C GLU A 394 5.45 21.58 2.96
N THR A 395 6.45 20.87 3.47
CA THR A 395 7.37 20.07 2.66
C THR A 395 6.78 18.70 2.46
N GLN A 396 6.57 18.28 1.21
CA GLN A 396 5.91 17.03 0.87
C GLN A 396 6.83 16.10 0.07
N LYS A 397 6.69 14.79 0.30
CA LYS A 397 7.44 13.71 -0.36
C LYS A 397 6.52 12.98 -1.33
N PHE A 398 7.03 12.70 -2.53
CA PHE A 398 6.27 12.10 -3.61
C PHE A 398 6.97 10.85 -4.15
N ALA A 399 6.18 9.88 -4.62
CA ALA A 399 6.64 8.79 -5.46
C ALA A 399 6.60 9.16 -6.94
N GLY A 400 7.14 8.31 -7.81
CA GLY A 400 7.10 8.50 -9.26
C GLY A 400 8.06 9.57 -9.75
N ALA A 401 7.68 10.33 -10.77
CA ALA A 401 8.51 11.35 -11.39
C ALA A 401 7.99 12.76 -11.12
N LEU A 402 8.92 13.72 -11.07
CA LEU A 402 8.64 15.15 -11.07
C LEU A 402 8.76 15.70 -12.49
N LYS A 403 7.68 16.30 -12.97
CA LYS A 403 7.63 17.08 -14.20
C LYS A 403 7.38 18.55 -13.84
N ILE A 404 8.11 19.49 -14.44
CA ILE A 404 7.86 20.92 -14.29
C ILE A 404 7.53 21.49 -15.67
N ILE A 405 6.41 22.19 -15.76
CA ILE A 405 5.90 22.83 -16.99
C ILE A 405 5.65 24.32 -16.77
N VAL A 406 5.53 25.06 -17.85
CA VAL A 406 5.08 26.46 -17.82
C VAL A 406 3.60 26.51 -18.10
N GLU A 407 2.83 27.12 -17.20
CA GLU A 407 1.41 27.41 -17.38
C GLU A 407 1.14 28.91 -17.16
N LYS A 408 0.62 29.58 -18.20
CA LYS A 408 0.40 31.02 -18.15
C LYS A 408 1.71 31.77 -17.80
N ASP A 409 1.79 32.35 -16.63
CA ASP A 409 2.91 33.13 -16.10
C ASP A 409 3.58 32.49 -14.87
N LYS A 410 3.45 31.18 -14.70
CA LYS A 410 3.98 30.39 -13.57
C LYS A 410 4.57 29.07 -14.04
N LEU A 411 5.40 28.50 -13.20
CA LEU A 411 5.81 27.10 -13.26
C LEU A 411 4.78 26.27 -12.51
N THR A 412 4.44 25.09 -13.04
CA THR A 412 3.60 24.10 -12.35
C THR A 412 4.41 22.83 -12.16
N ALA A 413 4.51 22.38 -10.91
CA ALA A 413 5.04 21.08 -10.56
C ALA A 413 3.94 20.01 -10.73
N VAL A 414 4.22 19.01 -11.54
CA VAL A 414 3.32 17.88 -11.84
C VAL A 414 4.00 16.59 -11.37
N ASN A 415 3.31 15.80 -10.58
CA ASN A 415 3.74 14.46 -10.21
C ASN A 415 3.20 13.42 -11.21
N VAL A 416 4.10 12.68 -11.84
CA VAL A 416 3.75 11.52 -12.68
C VAL A 416 3.84 10.28 -11.81
N VAL A 417 2.73 9.61 -11.55
CA VAL A 417 2.61 8.57 -10.54
C VAL A 417 1.59 7.51 -10.97
N GLY A 418 1.81 6.25 -10.58
CA GLY A 418 0.84 5.20 -10.81
C GLY A 418 -0.46 5.40 -10.03
N VAL A 419 -1.58 4.97 -10.60
CA VAL A 419 -2.94 5.14 -10.01
C VAL A 419 -3.02 4.60 -8.59
N GLU A 420 -2.47 3.42 -8.32
CA GLU A 420 -2.56 2.81 -6.99
C GLU A 420 -1.68 3.54 -5.96
N ASP A 421 -0.52 4.06 -6.40
CA ASP A 421 0.35 4.89 -5.56
C ASP A 421 -0.28 6.27 -5.28
N TYR A 422 -1.01 6.84 -6.24
CA TYR A 422 -1.84 8.01 -6.05
C TYR A 422 -2.93 7.76 -5.01
N LEU A 423 -3.68 6.65 -5.13
CA LEU A 423 -4.75 6.29 -4.20
C LEU A 423 -4.24 6.04 -2.78
N LEU A 424 -3.01 5.51 -2.62
CA LEU A 424 -2.39 5.39 -1.30
C LEU A 424 -2.31 6.73 -0.57
N SER A 425 -1.98 7.79 -1.30
CA SER A 425 -1.98 9.16 -0.77
C SER A 425 -3.40 9.70 -0.55
N VAL A 426 -4.29 9.55 -1.53
CA VAL A 426 -5.67 10.05 -1.43
C VAL A 426 -6.38 9.47 -0.22
N ILE A 427 -6.40 8.15 -0.06
CA ILE A 427 -7.04 7.49 1.08
C ILE A 427 -6.47 7.98 2.41
N SER A 428 -5.14 8.12 2.51
CA SER A 428 -4.48 8.62 3.72
C SER A 428 -4.67 10.12 3.96
N SER A 429 -5.03 10.89 2.93
CA SER A 429 -5.25 12.35 3.02
C SER A 429 -6.71 12.72 3.26
N GLU A 430 -7.64 11.90 2.74
CA GLU A 430 -9.09 12.09 2.89
C GLU A 430 -9.63 11.50 4.21
N MET A 431 -9.07 10.35 4.65
CA MET A 431 -9.52 9.58 5.79
C MET A 431 -8.42 9.37 6.82
N SER A 432 -8.82 8.98 8.06
CA SER A 432 -7.87 8.45 9.02
C SER A 432 -7.29 7.12 8.52
N ALA A 433 -5.98 6.95 8.63
CA ALA A 433 -5.31 5.68 8.31
C ALA A 433 -5.72 4.51 9.23
N ASP A 434 -6.34 4.83 10.37
CA ASP A 434 -6.84 3.87 11.37
C ASP A 434 -8.36 3.59 11.21
N ALA A 435 -8.98 4.08 10.13
CA ALA A 435 -10.38 3.79 9.84
C ALA A 435 -10.61 2.30 9.53
N SER A 436 -11.86 1.85 9.63
CA SER A 436 -12.20 0.45 9.41
C SER A 436 -11.83 -0.02 7.99
N GLU A 437 -11.34 -1.24 7.87
CA GLU A 437 -10.85 -1.80 6.60
C GLU A 437 -11.93 -1.80 5.50
N GLU A 438 -13.18 -2.14 5.85
CA GLU A 438 -14.29 -2.16 4.89
C GLU A 438 -14.66 -0.76 4.38
N PHE A 439 -14.65 0.25 5.24
CA PHE A 439 -14.84 1.64 4.84
C PHE A 439 -13.74 2.12 3.90
N LEU A 440 -12.46 1.83 4.26
CA LEU A 440 -11.32 2.21 3.42
C LEU A 440 -11.33 1.50 2.05
N LYS A 441 -11.77 0.21 1.99
CA LYS A 441 -11.95 -0.52 0.72
C LYS A 441 -13.01 0.13 -0.16
N ALA A 442 -14.18 0.46 0.40
CA ALA A 442 -15.22 1.17 -0.33
C ALA A 442 -14.68 2.50 -0.91
N HIS A 443 -13.96 3.26 -0.07
CA HIS A 443 -13.40 4.54 -0.48
C HIS A 443 -12.31 4.40 -1.56
N ALA A 444 -11.46 3.37 -1.49
CA ALA A 444 -10.45 3.09 -2.51
C ALA A 444 -11.09 2.80 -3.88
N VAL A 445 -12.15 1.98 -3.89
CA VAL A 445 -12.88 1.65 -5.12
C VAL A 445 -13.53 2.88 -5.74
N ILE A 446 -14.23 3.70 -4.94
CA ILE A 446 -14.91 4.90 -5.50
C ILE A 446 -13.93 5.97 -5.95
N SER A 447 -12.83 6.18 -5.20
CA SER A 447 -11.79 7.14 -5.59
C SER A 447 -11.13 6.74 -6.91
N ARG A 448 -10.88 5.44 -7.11
CA ARG A 448 -10.36 4.90 -8.38
C ARG A 448 -11.38 5.05 -9.51
N SER A 449 -12.64 4.70 -9.27
CA SER A 449 -13.71 4.79 -10.26
C SER A 449 -13.90 6.24 -10.74
N TRP A 450 -13.97 7.17 -9.80
CA TRP A 450 -14.06 8.59 -10.10
C TRP A 450 -12.86 9.07 -10.93
N LEU A 451 -11.62 8.78 -10.49
CA LEU A 451 -10.40 9.17 -11.18
C LEU A 451 -10.38 8.65 -12.62
N MET A 452 -10.65 7.35 -12.80
CA MET A 452 -10.65 6.73 -14.13
C MET A 452 -11.74 7.28 -15.03
N ALA A 453 -12.94 7.58 -14.49
CA ALA A 453 -14.02 8.23 -15.22
C ALA A 453 -13.61 9.66 -15.66
N GLN A 454 -12.92 10.42 -14.82
CA GLN A 454 -12.43 11.75 -15.16
C GLN A 454 -11.40 11.71 -16.29
N ILE A 455 -10.42 10.80 -16.20
CA ILE A 455 -9.41 10.63 -17.24
C ILE A 455 -10.06 10.22 -18.58
N ALA A 456 -11.04 9.31 -18.55
CA ALA A 456 -11.77 8.88 -19.74
C ALA A 456 -12.57 10.03 -20.38
N SER A 457 -13.22 10.88 -19.57
CA SER A 457 -14.05 11.99 -20.06
C SER A 457 -13.24 13.20 -20.54
N SER A 458 -12.08 13.48 -19.96
CA SER A 458 -11.26 14.66 -20.30
C SER A 458 -10.61 14.58 -21.68
N GLY A 459 -10.80 13.49 -22.44
CA GLY A 459 -10.32 13.37 -23.82
C GLY A 459 -8.83 13.64 -23.99
N SER A 460 -8.04 13.42 -22.94
CA SER A 460 -6.60 13.57 -22.98
C SER A 460 -6.03 12.62 -24.02
N ARG A 461 -5.90 13.11 -25.27
CA ARG A 461 -5.23 12.46 -26.39
C ARG A 461 -3.73 12.38 -26.11
N ARG A 462 -3.37 11.66 -25.06
CA ARG A 462 -2.01 11.20 -24.85
C ARG A 462 -1.94 9.76 -25.33
N THR A 463 -1.36 9.57 -26.52
CA THR A 463 -0.83 8.29 -26.97
C THR A 463 0.26 7.84 -25.99
N ALA A 464 -0.14 7.39 -24.80
CA ALA A 464 0.68 6.53 -24.00
C ALA A 464 0.55 5.14 -24.60
N ALA A 465 1.65 4.54 -25.01
CA ALA A 465 1.69 3.14 -25.41
C ALA A 465 1.12 2.32 -24.24
N VAL A 466 -0.09 1.76 -24.44
CA VAL A 466 -0.68 0.78 -23.55
C VAL A 466 0.22 -0.47 -23.63
N PRO A 467 0.77 -0.98 -22.53
CA PRO A 467 1.49 -2.26 -22.57
C PRO A 467 0.54 -3.34 -23.12
N GLU A 468 0.98 -4.07 -24.12
CA GLU A 468 0.25 -5.24 -24.65
C GLU A 468 0.05 -6.24 -23.50
N GLY A 469 -1.17 -6.39 -23.01
CA GLY A 469 -1.52 -7.30 -21.92
C GLY A 469 -2.87 -7.05 -21.25
N ILE A 470 -3.49 -5.88 -21.47
CA ILE A 470 -4.87 -5.60 -21.06
C ILE A 470 -5.69 -5.40 -22.32
N SER A 471 -6.11 -6.51 -22.95
CA SER A 471 -6.78 -6.50 -24.25
C SER A 471 -8.21 -5.93 -24.23
N ASP A 472 -8.80 -5.68 -23.07
CA ASP A 472 -10.22 -5.35 -22.94
C ASP A 472 -10.53 -3.90 -22.51
N LEU A 473 -9.53 -3.09 -22.13
CA LEU A 473 -9.75 -1.68 -21.78
C LEU A 473 -10.02 -0.75 -22.99
N PRO A 474 -9.45 -0.96 -24.20
CA PRO A 474 -9.68 -0.06 -25.33
C PRO A 474 -11.11 -0.04 -25.87
N SER A 475 -11.92 -1.08 -25.63
CA SER A 475 -13.32 -1.12 -26.10
C SER A 475 -14.26 -0.24 -25.27
N LEU A 476 -13.87 0.14 -24.06
CA LEU A 476 -14.65 1.01 -23.18
C LEU A 476 -14.51 2.52 -23.50
N ILE A 477 -13.50 2.92 -24.27
CA ILE A 477 -13.18 4.34 -24.52
C ILE A 477 -13.76 4.88 -25.83
N SER A 478 -14.32 4.04 -26.73
CA SER A 478 -14.60 4.43 -28.12
C SER A 478 -15.95 5.11 -28.38
N HIS A 479 -16.78 5.43 -27.39
CA HIS A 479 -18.16 5.91 -27.61
C HIS A 479 -18.56 7.23 -26.95
N LEU A 480 -17.62 8.08 -26.52
CA LEU A 480 -17.95 9.39 -25.92
C LEU A 480 -17.58 10.55 -26.86
N ASP A 481 -18.41 10.80 -27.88
CA ASP A 481 -18.48 12.11 -28.54
C ASP A 481 -19.49 12.98 -27.77
N MET A 482 -19.02 13.98 -27.04
CA MET A 482 -19.87 14.96 -26.39
C MET A 482 -19.43 16.37 -26.76
N ASN A 483 -20.32 17.09 -27.45
CA ASN A 483 -20.24 18.52 -27.75
C ASN A 483 -20.60 19.33 -26.51
N PHE A 484 -19.73 20.24 -26.11
CA PHE A 484 -19.97 21.19 -25.03
C PHE A 484 -20.64 22.46 -25.54
N HIS A 485 -21.69 22.89 -24.87
CA HIS A 485 -22.23 24.26 -24.98
C HIS A 485 -22.07 24.99 -23.64
N LYS A 486 -21.29 26.05 -23.68
CA LYS A 486 -21.16 27.03 -22.62
C LYS A 486 -22.36 27.98 -22.72
N ALA A 487 -23.19 28.05 -21.69
CA ALA A 487 -24.24 29.05 -21.62
C ALA A 487 -23.73 30.25 -20.80
N ASP A 488 -23.12 31.21 -21.51
CA ASP A 488 -22.93 32.57 -21.01
C ASP A 488 -24.12 33.40 -21.52
N SER A 489 -25.01 33.79 -20.64
CA SER A 489 -26.02 34.81 -20.96
C SER A 489 -25.86 35.98 -19.99
N GLU A 490 -25.03 36.95 -20.35
CA GLU A 490 -25.11 38.30 -19.82
C GLU A 490 -26.15 39.09 -20.65
N SER A 491 -27.26 39.43 -20.04
CA SER A 491 -28.14 40.47 -20.57
C SER A 491 -28.07 41.65 -19.61
N ASP A 492 -27.50 42.75 -20.07
CA ASP A 492 -27.25 43.98 -19.27
C ASP A 492 -28.49 44.78 -18.91
N ASP A 493 -29.70 44.38 -19.34
CA ASP A 493 -30.96 45.17 -19.17
C ASP A 493 -32.05 44.49 -18.33
N ALA A 494 -31.74 43.44 -17.55
CA ALA A 494 -32.74 42.79 -16.69
C ALA A 494 -32.68 43.36 -15.25
N GLU A 495 -33.87 43.61 -14.65
CA GLU A 495 -34.01 43.95 -13.22
C GLU A 495 -33.39 42.92 -12.27
N GLU A 496 -33.11 41.74 -12.73
CA GLU A 496 -32.57 40.59 -11.97
C GLU A 496 -31.30 40.02 -12.63
N THR A 497 -30.18 39.97 -11.87
CA THR A 497 -28.93 39.36 -12.34
C THR A 497 -28.97 37.88 -12.07
N VAL A 498 -28.72 37.03 -13.09
CA VAL A 498 -28.68 35.58 -12.94
C VAL A 498 -27.26 35.09 -13.07
N ILE A 499 -26.76 34.35 -12.03
CA ILE A 499 -25.47 33.69 -12.00
C ILE A 499 -25.71 32.18 -11.87
N MET A 500 -25.66 31.44 -13.00
CA MET A 500 -25.76 30.00 -13.02
C MET A 500 -24.38 29.41 -13.31
N LYS A 501 -23.77 28.81 -12.33
CA LYS A 501 -22.39 28.33 -12.46
C LYS A 501 -22.17 27.01 -11.76
N TRP A 502 -21.56 26.08 -12.46
CA TRP A 502 -20.99 24.86 -11.91
C TRP A 502 -19.53 24.73 -12.33
N TYR A 503 -18.79 23.97 -11.58
CA TYR A 503 -17.34 23.81 -11.77
C TYR A 503 -17.10 22.42 -12.30
N ASP A 504 -16.57 22.36 -13.53
CA ASP A 504 -16.26 21.12 -14.23
C ASP A 504 -14.75 20.95 -14.41
N HIS A 505 -14.30 19.77 -14.89
CA HIS A 505 -12.90 19.38 -15.03
C HIS A 505 -12.09 20.13 -16.08
N ASP A 506 -12.69 20.97 -16.89
CA ASP A 506 -12.03 21.73 -17.96
C ASP A 506 -10.90 22.66 -17.51
N ASP A 507 -10.71 22.82 -16.21
CA ASP A 507 -9.65 23.67 -15.66
C ASP A 507 -8.25 23.08 -15.76
N HIS A 508 -8.11 21.77 -16.03
CA HIS A 508 -6.83 21.06 -16.11
C HIS A 508 -6.50 20.58 -17.53
N ARG A 509 -5.78 21.42 -18.31
CA ARG A 509 -5.43 21.09 -19.70
C ARG A 509 -4.10 20.32 -19.83
N ASN A 510 -3.19 20.52 -18.88
CA ASN A 510 -1.80 20.04 -18.98
C ASN A 510 -1.46 18.90 -18.01
N PHE A 511 -2.42 18.49 -17.17
CA PHE A 511 -2.34 17.33 -16.26
C PHE A 511 -3.75 16.77 -16.01
N ASP A 512 -3.84 15.57 -15.43
CA ASP A 512 -5.13 14.86 -15.34
C ASP A 512 -6.00 15.35 -14.18
N VAL A 513 -5.40 15.57 -13.00
CA VAL A 513 -6.07 16.03 -11.77
C VAL A 513 -5.15 16.96 -10.97
N CYS A 514 -5.71 17.81 -10.12
CA CYS A 514 -4.93 18.58 -9.15
C CYS A 514 -4.86 17.88 -7.78
N ALA A 515 -3.97 18.38 -6.93
CA ALA A 515 -3.75 17.84 -5.58
C ALA A 515 -4.72 18.42 -4.52
N ASP A 516 -5.63 19.30 -4.91
CA ASP A 516 -6.52 20.06 -4.01
C ASP A 516 -7.94 19.49 -3.97
N ASP A 517 -8.77 19.99 -3.06
CA ASP A 517 -10.15 19.57 -2.83
C ASP A 517 -11.09 19.72 -4.06
N HIS A 518 -10.65 20.42 -5.11
CA HIS A 518 -11.35 20.48 -6.40
C HIS A 518 -11.44 19.09 -7.08
N CYS A 519 -10.38 18.29 -6.97
CA CYS A 519 -10.33 16.91 -7.46
C CYS A 519 -10.42 15.94 -6.28
N GLN A 520 -9.31 15.42 -5.84
CA GLN A 520 -9.17 14.58 -4.65
C GLN A 520 -7.93 15.04 -3.90
N ARG A 521 -8.03 15.13 -2.58
CA ARG A 521 -6.91 15.60 -1.75
C ARG A 521 -5.72 14.66 -1.86
N TYR A 522 -4.64 15.14 -2.45
CA TYR A 522 -3.41 14.40 -2.70
C TYR A 522 -2.21 15.10 -2.05
N GLN A 523 -1.57 14.48 -1.06
CA GLN A 523 -0.45 15.05 -0.31
C GLN A 523 0.82 14.20 -0.38
N GLY A 524 0.96 13.43 -1.46
CA GLY A 524 2.08 12.51 -1.67
C GLY A 524 2.19 11.46 -0.57
N LEU A 525 3.41 10.94 -0.38
CA LEU A 525 3.67 9.88 0.61
C LEU A 525 3.93 10.43 2.03
N THR A 526 3.84 11.72 2.24
CA THR A 526 4.11 12.34 3.55
C THR A 526 3.17 11.81 4.62
N ARG A 527 1.92 11.50 4.24
CA ARG A 527 0.87 10.96 5.12
C ARG A 527 0.61 9.46 4.95
N ALA A 528 1.12 8.87 3.88
CA ALA A 528 0.88 7.48 3.52
C ALA A 528 1.76 6.50 4.32
N THR A 529 1.68 6.53 5.65
CA THR A 529 2.52 5.71 6.56
C THR A 529 1.83 4.44 7.07
N GLY A 530 0.52 4.29 6.86
CA GLY A 530 -0.30 3.21 7.42
C GLY A 530 -0.16 1.88 6.65
N LYS A 531 0.11 0.78 7.34
CA LYS A 531 0.07 -0.58 6.76
C LYS A 531 -1.34 -0.96 6.30
N THR A 532 -2.37 -0.50 7.01
CA THR A 532 -3.79 -0.78 6.71
C THR A 532 -4.19 -0.25 5.34
N VAL A 533 -3.82 1.00 5.01
CA VAL A 533 -4.16 1.59 3.70
C VAL A 533 -3.47 0.81 2.57
N ARG A 534 -2.21 0.40 2.73
CA ARG A 534 -1.53 -0.47 1.75
C ARG A 534 -2.28 -1.77 1.53
N LYS A 535 -2.66 -2.46 2.60
CA LYS A 535 -3.43 -3.71 2.54
C LYS A 535 -4.77 -3.50 1.82
N VAL A 536 -5.43 -2.38 2.08
CA VAL A 536 -6.70 -2.02 1.42
C VAL A 536 -6.51 -1.82 -0.08
N ILE A 537 -5.55 -0.99 -0.49
CA ILE A 537 -5.24 -0.76 -1.92
C ILE A 537 -4.89 -2.09 -2.60
N ASP A 538 -4.10 -2.92 -1.94
CA ASP A 538 -3.68 -4.23 -2.42
C ASP A 538 -4.86 -5.17 -2.67
N SER A 539 -5.79 -5.24 -1.71
CA SER A 539 -6.96 -6.11 -1.78
C SER A 539 -8.06 -5.63 -2.74
N THR A 540 -8.03 -4.34 -3.12
CA THR A 540 -8.96 -3.72 -4.07
C THR A 540 -8.29 -3.27 -5.36
N TRP A 541 -7.08 -3.75 -5.65
CA TRP A 541 -6.28 -3.32 -6.79
C TRP A 541 -7.05 -3.42 -8.11
N GLY A 542 -7.08 -2.30 -8.85
CA GLY A 542 -7.76 -2.21 -10.15
C GLY A 542 -9.28 -2.27 -10.09
N GLN A 543 -9.90 -2.51 -8.92
CA GLN A 543 -11.35 -2.59 -8.82
C GLN A 543 -12.01 -1.24 -9.06
N VAL A 544 -12.98 -1.21 -9.96
CA VAL A 544 -13.78 -0.02 -10.30
C VAL A 544 -15.26 -0.35 -10.32
N LEU A 545 -16.08 0.69 -10.14
CA LEU A 545 -17.53 0.59 -10.36
C LEU A 545 -17.85 0.89 -11.82
N THR A 546 -18.68 0.03 -12.42
CA THR A 546 -19.23 0.24 -13.77
C THR A 546 -20.75 0.18 -13.72
N TYR A 547 -21.39 0.88 -14.65
CA TYR A 547 -22.82 0.79 -14.87
C TYR A 547 -23.08 0.58 -16.36
N LYS A 548 -23.69 -0.56 -16.72
CA LYS A 548 -23.89 -0.99 -18.12
C LYS A 548 -22.59 -1.02 -18.93
N GLY A 549 -21.48 -1.39 -18.28
CA GLY A 549 -20.16 -1.49 -18.90
C GLY A 549 -19.37 -0.18 -19.00
N GLU A 550 -19.92 0.96 -18.53
CA GLU A 550 -19.23 2.25 -18.49
C GLU A 550 -18.76 2.56 -17.06
N LEU A 551 -17.60 3.24 -16.93
CA LEU A 551 -17.06 3.68 -15.63
C LEU A 551 -18.03 4.64 -14.94
N CYS A 552 -18.26 4.41 -13.64
CA CYS A 552 -19.08 5.28 -12.82
C CYS A 552 -18.31 6.54 -12.41
N ASP A 553 -18.90 7.71 -12.58
CA ASP A 553 -18.49 8.95 -11.90
C ASP A 553 -18.91 8.85 -10.42
N ALA A 554 -18.10 8.14 -9.63
CA ALA A 554 -18.40 7.73 -8.27
C ALA A 554 -18.15 8.87 -7.27
N ARG A 555 -19.03 9.87 -7.26
CA ARG A 555 -18.97 11.06 -6.38
C ARG A 555 -19.17 10.69 -4.91
N PHE A 556 -18.54 11.45 -4.02
CA PHE A 556 -18.67 11.28 -2.58
C PHE A 556 -18.59 12.62 -1.85
N SER A 557 -19.19 12.68 -0.67
CA SER A 557 -19.17 13.88 0.17
C SER A 557 -19.10 13.51 1.66
N LYS A 558 -18.72 14.47 2.48
CA LYS A 558 -18.52 14.26 3.93
C LYS A 558 -19.79 13.77 4.63
N CYS A 559 -20.93 14.45 4.41
CA CYS A 559 -22.22 14.11 5.03
C CYS A 559 -23.39 14.49 4.12
N CYS A 560 -24.23 13.53 3.76
CA CYS A 560 -25.43 13.81 2.95
C CYS A 560 -26.52 14.58 3.72
N GLY A 561 -26.55 14.48 5.06
CA GLY A 561 -27.56 15.13 5.92
C GLY A 561 -28.83 14.32 6.09
N GLY A 562 -28.81 13.01 5.74
CA GLY A 562 -29.90 12.04 5.89
C GLY A 562 -30.48 11.55 4.55
N ARG A 563 -30.21 12.22 3.44
CA ARG A 563 -30.62 11.83 2.09
C ARG A 563 -29.54 12.22 1.09
N MET A 564 -29.21 11.34 0.19
CA MET A 564 -28.32 11.63 -0.94
C MET A 564 -28.97 12.61 -1.91
N GLU A 565 -28.19 13.25 -2.76
CA GLU A 565 -28.65 14.23 -3.72
C GLU A 565 -28.51 13.72 -5.17
N ALA A 566 -29.31 14.27 -6.09
CA ALA A 566 -29.18 14.03 -7.52
C ALA A 566 -28.00 14.83 -8.10
N PHE A 567 -27.35 14.28 -9.13
CA PHE A 567 -26.19 14.90 -9.78
C PHE A 567 -26.54 16.29 -10.38
N SER A 568 -27.68 16.40 -11.04
CA SER A 568 -28.17 17.62 -11.70
C SER A 568 -28.37 18.83 -10.74
N THR A 569 -28.57 18.58 -9.45
CA THR A 569 -28.62 19.62 -8.44
C THR A 569 -27.30 20.40 -8.31
N CYS A 570 -26.18 19.70 -8.50
CA CYS A 570 -24.84 20.24 -8.22
C CYS A 570 -24.08 20.66 -9.49
N TRP A 571 -24.29 19.95 -10.59
CA TRP A 571 -23.58 20.14 -11.86
C TRP A 571 -24.51 20.37 -13.05
N GLU A 572 -24.17 19.83 -14.22
CA GLU A 572 -24.98 19.90 -15.43
C GLU A 572 -26.36 19.24 -15.27
N ASP A 573 -27.31 19.58 -16.12
CA ASP A 573 -28.67 19.00 -16.10
C ASP A 573 -28.70 17.59 -16.69
N LYS A 574 -28.08 16.65 -15.95
CA LYS A 574 -27.97 15.25 -16.26
C LYS A 574 -28.00 14.42 -15.00
N ASP A 575 -28.72 13.31 -15.00
CA ASP A 575 -28.75 12.39 -13.87
C ASP A 575 -28.24 11.00 -14.28
N TYR A 576 -27.57 10.34 -13.34
CA TYR A 576 -27.04 9.00 -13.52
C TYR A 576 -27.89 8.01 -12.71
N ALA A 577 -28.27 6.91 -13.32
CA ALA A 577 -29.12 5.90 -12.70
C ALA A 577 -28.52 5.27 -11.43
N TYR A 578 -27.20 5.30 -11.29
CA TYR A 578 -26.48 4.82 -10.12
C TYR A 578 -26.22 5.90 -9.06
N LEU A 579 -26.58 7.18 -9.29
CA LEU A 579 -26.47 8.29 -8.32
C LEU A 579 -27.89 8.73 -7.93
N GLN A 580 -28.55 7.89 -7.14
CA GLN A 580 -29.96 8.13 -6.77
C GLN A 580 -30.09 8.88 -5.44
N PRO A 581 -31.02 9.82 -5.34
CA PRO A 581 -31.26 10.61 -4.13
C PRO A 581 -32.07 9.83 -3.08
N TYR A 582 -31.63 8.64 -2.73
CA TYR A 582 -32.29 7.81 -1.70
C TYR A 582 -31.99 8.29 -0.28
N PRO A 583 -32.84 7.95 0.70
CA PRO A 583 -32.52 8.10 2.11
C PRO A 583 -31.26 7.32 2.48
N ASP A 584 -30.38 7.93 3.27
CA ASP A 584 -29.15 7.31 3.80
C ASP A 584 -29.49 6.45 5.04
N ALA A 585 -30.27 5.38 4.82
CA ALA A 585 -30.86 4.57 5.88
C ALA A 585 -30.95 3.08 5.46
N PRO A 586 -31.02 2.13 6.43
CA PRO A 586 -31.19 0.72 6.13
C PRO A 586 -32.37 0.46 5.19
N GLY A 587 -32.11 -0.19 4.05
CA GLY A 587 -33.13 -0.48 3.03
C GLY A 587 -33.80 0.79 2.45
N TYR A 588 -33.15 1.94 2.54
CA TYR A 588 -33.68 3.25 2.15
C TYR A 588 -34.94 3.68 2.89
N ASN A 589 -35.18 3.11 4.08
CA ASN A 589 -36.34 3.44 4.92
C ASN A 589 -35.99 4.55 5.93
N GLU A 590 -36.55 5.74 5.76
CA GLU A 590 -36.31 6.89 6.64
C GLU A 590 -36.69 6.64 8.10
N GLU A 591 -37.70 5.81 8.34
CA GLU A 591 -38.15 5.45 9.70
C GLU A 591 -37.13 4.61 10.47
N ALA A 592 -36.22 3.92 9.78
CA ALA A 592 -35.15 3.14 10.39
C ALA A 592 -34.01 3.99 10.96
N GLY A 593 -34.03 5.31 10.73
CA GLY A 593 -32.97 6.23 11.10
C GLY A 593 -31.86 6.31 10.04
N CYS A 594 -31.15 7.44 10.04
CA CYS A 594 -30.09 7.70 9.05
C CYS A 594 -28.73 7.26 9.56
N PHE A 595 -27.93 6.57 8.72
CA PHE A 595 -26.56 6.19 9.03
C PHE A 595 -25.70 7.40 9.42
N CYS A 596 -25.78 8.51 8.68
CA CYS A 596 -24.96 9.69 8.96
C CYS A 596 -25.41 10.52 10.16
N ASN A 597 -26.49 10.17 10.84
CA ASN A 597 -26.93 10.83 12.08
C ASN A 597 -26.24 10.22 13.31
N THR A 598 -24.94 10.44 13.43
CA THR A 598 -24.14 9.92 14.54
C THR A 598 -23.38 11.02 15.27
N ALA A 599 -23.27 10.89 16.58
CA ALA A 599 -22.40 11.70 17.46
C ALA A 599 -21.24 10.89 18.01
N ASP A 600 -21.04 9.66 17.53
CA ASP A 600 -19.93 8.79 17.97
C ASP A 600 -18.60 9.36 17.50
N LYS A 601 -17.78 9.80 18.47
CA LYS A 601 -16.46 10.38 18.21
C LYS A 601 -15.49 9.38 17.57
N GLY A 602 -15.61 8.10 17.87
CA GLY A 602 -14.78 7.06 17.27
C GLY A 602 -15.07 6.89 15.78
N ILE A 603 -16.33 7.00 15.38
CA ILE A 603 -16.73 6.98 13.97
C ILE A 603 -16.34 8.30 13.28
N LEU A 604 -16.66 9.44 13.87
CA LEU A 604 -16.33 10.74 13.29
C LEU A 604 -14.82 10.92 13.10
N SER A 605 -13.98 10.41 14.01
CA SER A 605 -12.53 10.47 13.88
C SER A 605 -11.97 9.67 12.71
N GLN A 606 -12.71 8.70 12.18
CA GLN A 606 -12.32 7.95 10.98
C GLN A 606 -12.43 8.78 9.70
N VAL A 607 -13.37 9.73 9.69
CA VAL A 607 -13.72 10.54 8.52
C VAL A 607 -13.07 11.93 8.58
N LEU A 608 -12.62 12.35 9.77
CA LEU A 608 -12.04 13.66 10.02
C LEU A 608 -10.53 13.57 10.10
N ASN A 609 -9.85 14.38 9.31
CA ASN A 609 -8.44 14.67 9.51
C ASN A 609 -8.23 15.53 10.78
N ASN A 610 -7.02 15.55 11.31
CA ASN A 610 -6.63 16.28 12.53
C ASN A 610 -6.99 17.79 12.51
N TYR A 611 -7.36 18.35 11.35
CA TYR A 611 -7.69 19.76 11.17
C TYR A 611 -9.17 20.09 11.32
N ASP A 612 -10.05 19.10 11.13
CA ASP A 612 -11.51 19.26 11.18
C ASP A 612 -12.13 18.70 12.48
N GLN A 613 -11.31 18.28 13.45
CA GLN A 613 -11.79 17.62 14.67
C GLN A 613 -12.53 18.55 15.64
N GLU A 614 -12.46 19.87 15.44
CA GLU A 614 -13.16 20.85 16.28
C GLU A 614 -14.64 20.99 15.91
N THR A 615 -15.06 20.52 14.73
CA THR A 615 -16.44 20.60 14.24
C THR A 615 -17.10 19.22 14.29
N VAL A 616 -18.16 19.07 15.08
CA VAL A 616 -18.94 17.82 15.19
C VAL A 616 -20.32 17.91 14.54
N ASP A 617 -20.70 19.09 14.04
CA ASP A 617 -22.05 19.41 13.57
C ASP A 617 -22.22 19.13 12.06
N PHE A 618 -21.89 17.89 11.62
CA PHE A 618 -21.99 17.54 10.19
C PHE A 618 -23.41 17.23 9.75
N TYR A 619 -24.22 16.68 10.64
CA TYR A 619 -25.57 16.28 10.31
C TYR A 619 -26.53 17.45 10.32
N ARG A 620 -26.43 18.36 11.34
CA ARG A 620 -27.19 19.60 11.45
C ARG A 620 -26.29 20.72 11.96
N TRP A 621 -26.40 21.88 11.39
CA TRP A 621 -25.58 23.05 11.72
C TRP A 621 -26.34 24.35 11.68
N THR A 622 -25.82 25.38 12.31
CA THR A 622 -26.35 26.73 12.30
C THR A 622 -25.21 27.72 12.05
N GLU A 623 -25.42 28.64 11.09
CA GLU A 623 -24.54 29.78 10.84
C GLU A 623 -25.28 31.08 11.05
N VAL A 624 -24.63 32.07 11.66
CA VAL A 624 -25.23 33.34 12.03
C VAL A 624 -24.38 34.48 11.47
N TYR A 625 -25.00 35.35 10.69
CA TYR A 625 -24.36 36.51 10.09
C TYR A 625 -25.07 37.81 10.54
N GLY A 626 -24.32 38.92 10.62
CA GLY A 626 -24.91 40.23 10.57
C GLY A 626 -25.49 40.51 9.18
N ARG A 627 -26.65 41.19 9.06
CA ARG A 627 -27.27 41.46 7.75
C ARG A 627 -26.33 42.20 6.80
N GLN A 628 -25.62 43.25 7.31
CA GLN A 628 -24.70 44.04 6.49
C GLN A 628 -23.43 43.20 6.17
N GLU A 629 -22.92 42.44 7.12
CA GLU A 629 -21.79 41.56 6.94
C GLU A 629 -22.02 40.56 5.79
N LEU A 630 -23.22 39.94 5.78
CA LEU A 630 -23.59 39.00 4.72
C LEU A 630 -23.78 39.71 3.37
N ALA A 631 -24.35 40.91 3.36
CA ALA A 631 -24.49 41.73 2.15
C ALA A 631 -23.10 42.04 1.53
N ASP A 632 -22.16 42.52 2.35
CA ASP A 632 -20.81 42.87 1.93
C ASP A 632 -20.06 41.62 1.42
N LEU A 633 -20.27 40.46 2.05
CA LEU A 633 -19.72 39.20 1.62
C LEU A 633 -20.27 38.78 0.25
N ILE A 634 -21.57 38.82 0.07
CA ILE A 634 -22.26 38.51 -1.20
C ILE A 634 -21.72 39.41 -2.32
N GLU A 635 -21.67 40.75 -2.09
CA GLU A 635 -21.14 41.69 -3.09
C GLU A 635 -19.69 41.37 -3.48
N ARG A 636 -18.84 41.13 -2.49
CA ARG A 636 -17.42 40.81 -2.73
C ARG A 636 -17.24 39.50 -3.50
N LYS A 637 -18.04 38.46 -3.18
CA LYS A 637 -17.91 37.13 -3.79
C LYS A 637 -18.58 37.02 -5.15
N SER A 638 -19.70 37.73 -5.38
CA SER A 638 -20.46 37.69 -6.64
C SER A 638 -20.04 38.79 -7.63
N GLY A 639 -19.47 39.89 -7.13
CA GLY A 639 -19.25 41.11 -7.92
C GLY A 639 -20.52 41.91 -8.17
N VAL A 640 -21.68 41.54 -7.61
CA VAL A 640 -22.96 42.20 -7.78
C VAL A 640 -23.26 43.05 -6.55
N ARG A 641 -23.44 44.35 -6.74
CA ARG A 641 -23.79 45.27 -5.67
C ARG A 641 -25.28 45.16 -5.37
N ILE A 642 -25.61 44.55 -4.22
CA ILE A 642 -27.01 44.34 -3.80
C ILE A 642 -27.52 45.42 -2.84
N GLY A 643 -26.64 46.24 -2.23
CA GLY A 643 -26.97 47.16 -1.18
C GLY A 643 -27.30 46.44 0.14
N ARG A 644 -28.39 46.83 0.82
CA ARG A 644 -28.84 46.16 2.04
C ARG A 644 -29.55 44.86 1.69
N LEU A 645 -29.21 43.77 2.36
CA LEU A 645 -29.87 42.46 2.18
C LEU A 645 -31.31 42.56 2.75
N ILE A 646 -32.30 42.36 1.89
CA ILE A 646 -33.74 42.41 2.21
C ILE A 646 -34.26 40.99 2.48
N GLY A 647 -33.94 40.00 1.58
CA GLY A 647 -34.44 38.63 1.66
C GLY A 647 -33.57 37.63 0.94
N MET A 648 -33.77 36.38 1.27
CA MET A 648 -33.19 35.21 0.58
C MET A 648 -34.30 34.16 0.44
N GLU A 649 -34.61 33.78 -0.79
CA GLU A 649 -35.70 32.85 -1.11
C GLU A 649 -35.14 31.65 -1.91
N PRO A 650 -35.21 30.42 -1.36
CA PRO A 650 -34.95 29.22 -2.13
C PRO A 650 -36.01 29.04 -3.22
N LEU A 651 -35.63 29.23 -4.49
CA LEU A 651 -36.54 29.04 -5.62
C LEU A 651 -36.70 27.57 -5.98
N GLU A 652 -35.60 26.84 -5.99
CA GLU A 652 -35.61 25.43 -6.34
C GLU A 652 -34.65 24.65 -5.46
N ARG A 653 -35.08 23.43 -5.04
CA ARG A 653 -34.34 22.52 -4.20
C ARG A 653 -34.25 21.12 -4.85
N GLY A 654 -33.16 20.44 -4.64
CA GLY A 654 -33.02 19.02 -4.93
C GLY A 654 -33.69 18.15 -3.86
N ALA A 655 -33.62 16.84 -4.06
CA ALA A 655 -34.30 15.83 -3.21
C ALA A 655 -33.79 15.80 -1.76
N SER A 656 -32.55 16.18 -1.49
CA SER A 656 -31.97 16.27 -0.15
C SER A 656 -32.27 17.60 0.57
N GLY A 657 -33.03 18.46 -0.07
CA GLY A 657 -33.29 19.83 0.41
C GLY A 657 -32.20 20.85 0.03
N ARG A 658 -31.14 20.43 -0.70
CA ARG A 658 -30.10 21.34 -1.20
C ARG A 658 -30.72 22.34 -2.19
N ILE A 659 -30.43 23.62 -1.95
CA ILE A 659 -30.84 24.72 -2.83
C ILE A 659 -29.89 24.70 -4.02
N TRP A 660 -30.44 24.63 -5.24
CA TRP A 660 -29.64 24.76 -6.46
C TRP A 660 -30.00 26.05 -7.22
N LYS A 661 -31.06 26.78 -6.76
CA LYS A 661 -31.43 28.10 -7.26
C LYS A 661 -31.95 28.95 -6.12
N LEU A 662 -31.22 30.01 -5.79
CA LEU A 662 -31.45 30.89 -4.68
C LEU A 662 -31.63 32.31 -5.19
N ARG A 663 -32.77 32.96 -4.86
CA ARG A 663 -32.96 34.41 -5.05
C ARG A 663 -32.43 35.17 -3.84
N ILE A 664 -31.61 36.18 -4.08
CA ILE A 664 -31.09 37.11 -3.07
C ILE A 664 -31.60 38.49 -3.41
N GLU A 665 -32.46 39.04 -2.54
CA GLU A 665 -33.08 40.34 -2.70
C GLU A 665 -32.30 41.40 -1.94
N GLY A 666 -31.81 42.38 -2.64
CA GLY A 666 -31.14 43.56 -2.07
C GLY A 666 -31.89 44.84 -2.30
N SER A 667 -31.55 45.92 -1.57
CA SER A 667 -32.18 47.22 -1.73
C SER A 667 -31.84 47.93 -3.04
N GLU A 668 -30.74 47.55 -3.68
CA GLU A 668 -30.26 48.13 -4.95
C GLU A 668 -30.48 47.18 -6.13
N LYS A 669 -30.26 45.88 -5.94
CA LYS A 669 -30.39 44.86 -6.98
C LYS A 669 -30.80 43.51 -6.41
N THR A 670 -31.61 42.79 -7.17
CA THR A 670 -31.93 41.37 -6.91
C THR A 670 -31.07 40.47 -7.80
N MET A 671 -30.64 39.35 -7.26
CA MET A 671 -29.89 38.34 -8.01
C MET A 671 -30.41 36.92 -7.78
N VAL A 672 -30.23 36.06 -8.77
CA VAL A 672 -30.49 34.63 -8.67
C VAL A 672 -29.18 33.88 -8.85
N VAL A 673 -28.86 33.02 -7.89
CA VAL A 673 -27.62 32.23 -7.87
C VAL A 673 -27.93 30.75 -7.97
N GLY A 674 -27.17 29.99 -8.75
CA GLY A 674 -27.12 28.57 -8.88
C GLY A 674 -25.75 28.14 -9.45
N LYS A 675 -25.28 26.96 -9.28
CA LYS A 675 -25.79 25.77 -8.62
C LYS A 675 -25.27 25.66 -7.16
N GLU A 676 -25.31 24.42 -6.60
CA GLU A 676 -25.01 24.10 -5.20
C GLU A 676 -23.72 24.76 -4.69
N LEU A 677 -22.60 24.52 -5.37
CA LEU A 677 -21.29 25.01 -4.94
C LEU A 677 -21.16 26.54 -5.06
N GLU A 678 -21.78 27.18 -6.07
CA GLU A 678 -21.74 28.63 -6.22
C GLU A 678 -22.54 29.32 -5.12
N ILE A 679 -23.69 28.77 -4.70
CA ILE A 679 -24.45 29.23 -3.55
C ILE A 679 -23.59 29.18 -2.28
N ARG A 680 -22.92 28.07 -2.02
CA ARG A 680 -22.02 27.91 -0.87
C ARG A 680 -20.85 28.88 -0.89
N ARG A 681 -20.27 29.13 -2.06
CA ARG A 681 -19.13 30.03 -2.26
C ARG A 681 -19.48 31.47 -1.96
N ILE A 682 -20.68 31.92 -2.36
CA ILE A 682 -21.12 33.31 -2.20
C ILE A 682 -21.52 33.61 -0.76
N LEU A 683 -22.01 32.61 -0.02
CA LEU A 683 -22.52 32.79 1.35
C LEU A 683 -21.49 32.51 2.44
N SER A 684 -20.23 32.28 2.12
CA SER A 684 -19.19 32.06 3.12
C SER A 684 -17.82 32.57 2.67
N GLU A 685 -16.97 32.93 3.61
CA GLU A 685 -15.57 33.33 3.33
C GLU A 685 -14.79 32.17 2.65
N CYS A 686 -14.98 30.97 3.14
CA CYS A 686 -14.42 29.75 2.52
C CYS A 686 -15.46 29.11 1.60
N HIS A 687 -16.22 28.17 2.15
CA HIS A 687 -17.39 27.54 1.56
C HIS A 687 -18.37 27.19 2.67
N LEU A 688 -19.66 27.52 2.49
CA LEU A 688 -20.69 27.07 3.40
C LEU A 688 -20.73 25.55 3.44
N LYS A 689 -21.08 24.96 4.58
CA LYS A 689 -21.05 23.50 4.79
C LYS A 689 -21.84 22.73 3.73
N SER A 690 -23.06 23.17 3.42
CA SER A 690 -23.89 22.70 2.29
C SER A 690 -24.87 23.81 1.85
N SER A 691 -25.57 23.58 0.75
CA SER A 691 -26.67 24.45 0.34
C SER A 691 -28.07 23.99 0.87
N ALA A 692 -28.08 22.92 1.70
CA ALA A 692 -29.33 22.47 2.35
C ALA A 692 -29.55 23.26 3.63
N PHE A 693 -30.20 24.41 3.52
CA PHE A 693 -30.50 25.27 4.67
C PHE A 693 -31.85 25.98 4.53
N ASP A 694 -32.43 26.35 5.67
CA ASP A 694 -33.53 27.31 5.80
C ASP A 694 -33.01 28.64 6.35
N VAL A 695 -33.64 29.73 5.96
CA VAL A 695 -33.21 31.10 6.29
C VAL A 695 -34.19 31.73 7.28
N GLU A 696 -33.65 32.18 8.39
CA GLU A 696 -34.41 32.99 9.37
C GLU A 696 -33.83 34.41 9.44
N PHE A 697 -34.68 35.41 9.30
CA PHE A 697 -34.30 36.81 9.43
C PHE A 697 -34.75 37.37 10.76
N THR A 698 -33.85 38.04 11.48
CA THR A 698 -34.15 38.92 12.60
C THR A 698 -33.88 40.37 12.19
N ASP A 699 -34.07 41.36 13.08
CA ASP A 699 -33.85 42.75 12.72
C ASP A 699 -32.43 43.04 12.23
N ASP A 700 -31.43 42.44 12.82
CA ASP A 700 -30.01 42.70 12.57
C ASP A 700 -29.23 41.47 12.07
N LYS A 701 -29.82 40.26 12.08
CA LYS A 701 -29.14 39.02 11.74
C LYS A 701 -29.86 38.20 10.69
N VAL A 702 -29.05 37.34 10.02
CA VAL A 702 -29.50 36.24 9.16
C VAL A 702 -28.98 34.96 9.77
N ILE A 703 -29.87 34.00 10.01
CA ILE A 703 -29.55 32.71 10.60
C ILE A 703 -29.85 31.64 9.54
N LEU A 704 -28.87 30.82 9.26
CA LEU A 704 -28.98 29.66 8.36
C LEU A 704 -29.04 28.40 9.19
N HIS A 705 -30.13 27.65 9.13
CA HIS A 705 -30.32 26.36 9.75
C HIS A 705 -30.12 25.29 8.69
N GLY A 706 -28.97 24.59 8.72
CA GLY A 706 -28.56 23.71 7.64
C GLY A 706 -28.38 22.27 8.02
N SER A 707 -28.18 21.42 6.98
CA SER A 707 -27.95 20.01 7.12
C SER A 707 -26.91 19.47 6.12
N GLY A 708 -26.12 18.51 6.56
CA GLY A 708 -25.09 17.87 5.75
C GLY A 708 -23.86 18.73 5.49
N TRP A 709 -22.85 18.12 4.85
CA TRP A 709 -21.59 18.76 4.48
C TRP A 709 -21.12 18.26 3.10
N GLY A 710 -20.96 19.18 2.16
CA GLY A 710 -20.67 18.92 0.75
C GLY A 710 -21.93 18.74 -0.09
N HIS A 711 -21.73 18.34 -1.34
CA HIS A 711 -22.78 18.25 -2.35
C HIS A 711 -23.83 17.15 -2.12
N GLY A 712 -23.50 16.12 -1.32
CA GLY A 712 -24.44 15.05 -0.95
C GLY A 712 -24.70 13.98 -2.01
N VAL A 713 -24.05 14.05 -3.17
CA VAL A 713 -24.23 13.08 -4.26
C VAL A 713 -23.33 11.86 -4.03
N GLY A 714 -23.87 10.65 -4.24
CA GLY A 714 -23.15 9.39 -4.10
C GLY A 714 -22.83 9.05 -2.63
N LEU A 715 -21.62 8.54 -2.35
CA LEU A 715 -21.27 8.01 -1.04
C LEU A 715 -21.19 9.13 0.03
N CYS A 716 -21.91 8.93 1.12
CA CYS A 716 -21.79 9.69 2.36
C CYS A 716 -20.69 9.07 3.23
N GLN A 717 -19.57 9.79 3.43
CA GLN A 717 -18.40 9.27 4.16
C GLN A 717 -18.76 8.88 5.61
N ILE A 718 -19.54 9.71 6.32
CA ILE A 718 -19.98 9.40 7.70
C ILE A 718 -20.92 8.20 7.69
N GLY A 719 -21.90 8.14 6.79
CA GLY A 719 -22.81 7.01 6.68
C GLY A 719 -22.09 5.70 6.36
N ALA A 720 -21.15 5.73 5.43
CA ALA A 720 -20.32 4.56 5.08
C ALA A 720 -19.45 4.08 6.25
N ALA A 721 -18.89 5.00 7.06
CA ALA A 721 -18.16 4.64 8.27
C ALA A 721 -19.06 4.00 9.33
N VAL A 722 -20.29 4.48 9.50
CA VAL A 722 -21.30 3.85 10.38
C VAL A 722 -21.64 2.46 9.88
N MET A 723 -21.99 2.31 8.59
CA MET A 723 -22.27 0.99 7.99
C MET A 723 -21.15 -0.01 8.25
N ALA A 724 -19.89 0.40 8.02
CA ALA A 724 -18.74 -0.46 8.27
C ALA A 724 -18.60 -0.85 9.76
N SER A 725 -18.91 0.07 10.69
CA SER A 725 -18.90 -0.23 12.14
C SER A 725 -20.02 -1.17 12.56
N GLU A 726 -21.12 -1.21 11.81
CA GLU A 726 -22.25 -2.14 11.99
C GLU A 726 -22.03 -3.50 11.28
N GLY A 727 -20.86 -3.69 10.64
CA GLY A 727 -20.47 -4.96 10.03
C GLY A 727 -20.83 -5.11 8.54
N TYR A 728 -21.24 -4.05 7.86
CA TYR A 728 -21.44 -4.10 6.42
C TYR A 728 -20.08 -4.22 5.70
N THR A 729 -20.04 -5.08 4.70
CA THR A 729 -18.89 -5.22 3.81
C THR A 729 -18.77 -4.05 2.86
N TYR A 730 -17.57 -3.78 2.33
CA TYR A 730 -17.37 -2.72 1.34
C TYR A 730 -18.27 -2.88 0.10
N ARG A 731 -18.58 -4.11 -0.31
CA ARG A 731 -19.52 -4.40 -1.42
C ARG A 731 -20.94 -3.94 -1.10
N GLN A 732 -21.42 -4.21 0.10
CA GLN A 732 -22.74 -3.74 0.55
C GLN A 732 -22.80 -2.22 0.69
N ILE A 733 -21.70 -1.59 1.16
CA ILE A 733 -21.60 -0.14 1.21
C ILE A 733 -21.66 0.46 -0.21
N LEU A 734 -20.91 -0.09 -1.16
CA LEU A 734 -20.93 0.35 -2.55
C LEU A 734 -22.31 0.17 -3.20
N GLU A 735 -22.98 -0.95 -2.98
CA GLU A 735 -24.32 -1.21 -3.48
C GLU A 735 -25.36 -0.23 -2.91
N HIS A 736 -25.22 0.16 -1.63
CA HIS A 736 -26.10 1.15 -1.00
C HIS A 736 -25.99 2.53 -1.65
N TYR A 737 -24.79 3.01 -1.92
CA TYR A 737 -24.57 4.35 -2.45
C TYR A 737 -24.56 4.44 -3.99
N TYR A 738 -24.36 3.33 -4.70
CA TYR A 738 -24.35 3.25 -6.15
C TYR A 738 -25.20 2.07 -6.65
N PRO A 739 -26.53 2.15 -6.43
CA PRO A 739 -27.43 1.04 -6.74
C PRO A 739 -27.40 0.66 -8.20
N GLY A 740 -27.29 -0.64 -8.47
CA GLY A 740 -27.25 -1.20 -9.83
C GLY A 740 -25.91 -1.06 -10.55
N SER A 741 -24.87 -0.52 -9.89
CA SER A 741 -23.50 -0.60 -10.39
C SER A 741 -22.89 -1.98 -10.16
N GLU A 742 -21.91 -2.34 -10.96
CA GLU A 742 -21.16 -3.59 -10.88
C GLU A 742 -19.72 -3.32 -10.47
N LEU A 743 -19.17 -4.13 -9.58
CA LEU A 743 -17.77 -4.08 -9.19
C LEU A 743 -16.96 -4.99 -10.14
N GLN A 744 -16.09 -4.39 -10.93
CA GLN A 744 -15.18 -5.07 -11.85
C GLN A 744 -13.73 -5.01 -11.39
#